data_79a814eab163d57d9879fd5bf6668f88
#
_entry.id   79a814eab163d57d9879fd5bf6668f88
#
_cell.length_a   1.000
_cell.length_b   1.000
_cell.length_c   1.000
_cell.angle_alpha   90.00
_cell.angle_beta   90.00
_cell.angle_gamma   90.00
#
_symmetry.space_group_name_H-M   'P 1'
#
loop_
_entity.id
_entity.type
_entity.pdbx_description
1 polymer ?
#
loop_
_entity_poly.entity_id
_entity_poly.type
_entity_poly.pdbx_seq_one_letter_code
_entity_poly.pdbx_strand_id
1 'polypeptide(L)'
;LFYSLIVNVIIFHDYGKINPRFQSITMKNTLRKWPVINCLDGTKHSMLSAAIYLDYFYEKIQESPLSKDEKNVIHVFMLSNAYVISRHHGNLSGFEAFLGEFQQNQQLADIFSCMNQGDFAEVYYGPFCKKGLHSVNMPMQNKRKYDSFSEKQSLQLGLYAYIRFLFSVLVSCDYYATSEYDNGIEMSAFGTIENTEFATQYEQSERVKQIRRLNPESCVDDKKDINILRNRMFYEAEQTLLENKDANVAFAEAPTGAGKSNLAMNCSLKLLDKNINKIFYVYPFNTLVEQNYDTLEKIYGQTDIFKSIAVINSITPIPLNGTRKFWENLDKEENEKFYQKALLDRQFLNYPFILTTHVNLFQIMFGCEREAAISFYQLAGSVVVLDEIQSYKNVLWTEIMMFLQCYSRLLNMKIIIMSATLPKLDMLTGNHEKVVNLIENPEKYFQDARFKKRVALSYELLYPDKKTEIEELYAHVLGQAQKGKKILMEFITKTSAEKFYHMLTESGREDLQIFCMTGDDNQIDRKRILREMDTVDEDKAVILVATQVVEAGIDIDMDIGYKDISKLDSEEQFIGRINRNFKRKGVVYFFDMDNESGIYKEDYRVDTVYTLRKDEMKQLLADKNFGKYYDYILKGIRKYRNDR
;
A
#
# COMPACT_ATOMS: atom_id res chain seq x y z
N LEU A 1 -0.86 -16.35 -31.32
CA LEU A 1 0.58 -16.12 -31.10
C LEU A 1 0.86 -15.42 -29.79
N PHE A 2 0.27 -14.24 -29.51
CA PHE A 2 0.53 -13.47 -28.28
C PHE A 2 0.24 -14.27 -27.00
N TYR A 3 -0.93 -14.93 -26.92
CA TYR A 3 -1.25 -15.83 -25.80
C TYR A 3 -0.20 -16.95 -25.63
N SER A 4 0.22 -17.55 -26.75
CA SER A 4 1.26 -18.59 -26.73
C SER A 4 2.60 -18.05 -26.19
N LEU A 5 2.99 -16.82 -26.57
CA LEU A 5 4.18 -16.18 -26.04
C LEU A 5 4.15 -16.09 -24.48
N ILE A 6 3.03 -15.65 -23.93
CA ILE A 6 2.91 -15.45 -22.48
C ILE A 6 2.92 -16.78 -21.73
N VAL A 7 2.08 -17.74 -22.12
CA VAL A 7 1.98 -19.03 -21.44
C VAL A 7 3.32 -19.80 -21.50
N ASN A 8 4.01 -19.72 -22.61
CA ASN A 8 5.28 -20.40 -22.78
C ASN A 8 6.44 -19.79 -21.97
N VAL A 9 6.29 -18.62 -21.35
CA VAL A 9 7.27 -18.13 -20.35
C VAL A 9 7.40 -19.13 -19.21
N ILE A 10 6.25 -19.62 -18.70
CA ILE A 10 6.22 -20.60 -17.61
C ILE A 10 6.80 -21.94 -18.08
N ILE A 11 6.48 -22.38 -19.30
CA ILE A 11 6.99 -23.65 -19.82
C ILE A 11 8.52 -23.60 -20.06
N PHE A 12 9.01 -22.51 -20.61
CA PHE A 12 10.41 -22.37 -21.02
C PHE A 12 11.38 -21.96 -19.92
N HIS A 13 10.90 -21.48 -18.75
CA HIS A 13 11.80 -20.92 -17.73
C HIS A 13 12.91 -21.89 -17.30
N ASP A 14 12.61 -23.15 -17.27
CA ASP A 14 13.50 -24.24 -16.86
C ASP A 14 14.13 -25.04 -18.02
N TYR A 15 13.82 -24.69 -19.27
CA TYR A 15 14.36 -25.43 -20.42
C TYR A 15 15.90 -25.44 -20.47
N GLY A 16 16.54 -24.45 -19.94
CA GLY A 16 18.00 -24.42 -19.85
C GLY A 16 18.62 -25.50 -18.95
N LYS A 17 17.82 -26.21 -18.16
CA LYS A 17 18.23 -27.41 -17.42
C LYS A 17 18.64 -28.57 -18.34
N ILE A 18 18.33 -28.50 -19.63
CA ILE A 18 18.88 -29.42 -20.64
C ILE A 18 20.39 -29.31 -20.82
N ASN A 19 21.02 -28.27 -20.31
CA ASN A 19 22.48 -28.09 -20.32
C ASN A 19 23.15 -29.38 -19.87
N PRO A 20 24.06 -29.97 -20.69
CA PRO A 20 24.73 -31.23 -20.37
C PRO A 20 25.43 -31.24 -19.01
N ARG A 21 26.00 -30.11 -18.61
CA ARG A 21 26.65 -29.98 -17.30
C ARG A 21 25.65 -29.96 -16.15
N PHE A 22 24.52 -29.28 -16.32
CA PHE A 22 23.42 -29.32 -15.35
C PHE A 22 22.91 -30.76 -15.19
N GLN A 23 22.67 -31.46 -16.29
CA GLN A 23 22.19 -32.83 -16.26
C GLN A 23 23.19 -33.78 -15.60
N SER A 24 24.49 -33.69 -15.93
CA SER A 24 25.53 -34.61 -15.41
C SER A 24 25.90 -34.32 -13.96
N ILE A 25 26.05 -33.05 -13.56
CA ILE A 25 26.59 -32.66 -12.25
C ILE A 25 25.43 -32.47 -11.25
N THR A 26 24.46 -31.64 -11.59
CA THR A 26 23.35 -31.25 -10.66
C THR A 26 22.33 -32.36 -10.56
N MET A 27 21.83 -32.83 -11.70
CA MET A 27 20.80 -33.88 -11.74
C MET A 27 21.40 -35.29 -11.58
N LYS A 28 22.72 -35.46 -11.69
CA LYS A 28 23.39 -36.78 -11.67
C LYS A 28 22.73 -37.76 -12.62
N ASN A 29 22.28 -37.25 -13.77
CA ASN A 29 21.57 -38.02 -14.76
C ASN A 29 22.54 -38.95 -15.51
N THR A 30 22.42 -40.24 -15.29
CA THR A 30 23.28 -41.30 -15.85
C THR A 30 22.67 -41.99 -17.08
N LEU A 31 21.46 -41.58 -17.51
CA LEU A 31 20.76 -42.21 -18.63
C LEU A 31 21.50 -42.07 -19.97
N ARG A 32 22.44 -41.11 -20.05
CA ARG A 32 23.26 -40.85 -21.24
C ARG A 32 24.70 -40.43 -20.90
N LYS A 33 25.58 -40.55 -21.88
CA LYS A 33 26.90 -39.90 -21.86
C LYS A 33 26.69 -38.44 -22.30
N TRP A 34 26.79 -37.55 -21.35
CA TRP A 34 26.70 -36.12 -21.62
C TRP A 34 28.02 -35.59 -22.17
N PRO A 35 28.01 -34.73 -23.21
CA PRO A 35 29.25 -34.14 -23.71
C PRO A 35 29.90 -33.26 -22.61
N VAL A 36 31.22 -33.35 -22.48
CA VAL A 36 31.97 -32.52 -21.56
C VAL A 36 32.14 -31.13 -22.18
N ILE A 37 31.49 -30.15 -21.62
CA ILE A 37 31.63 -28.76 -22.03
C ILE A 37 32.43 -28.04 -20.96
N ASN A 38 33.68 -27.67 -21.28
CA ASN A 38 34.62 -27.08 -20.32
C ASN A 38 34.35 -25.60 -20.02
N CYS A 39 33.37 -24.97 -20.68
CA CYS A 39 33.21 -23.51 -20.73
C CYS A 39 32.07 -22.96 -19.86
N LEU A 40 31.43 -23.77 -19.01
CA LEU A 40 30.27 -23.29 -18.27
C LEU A 40 30.41 -23.42 -16.77
N ASP A 41 30.14 -22.30 -16.10
CA ASP A 41 29.75 -22.23 -14.70
C ASP A 41 28.41 -22.95 -14.53
N GLY A 42 28.47 -24.17 -14.21
CA GLY A 42 27.67 -25.35 -14.39
C GLY A 42 26.23 -25.37 -13.95
N THR A 43 25.68 -24.38 -13.26
CA THR A 43 24.31 -24.51 -12.68
C THR A 43 23.33 -23.43 -13.13
N LYS A 44 23.79 -22.37 -13.77
CA LYS A 44 22.94 -21.28 -14.23
C LYS A 44 22.25 -21.63 -15.54
N HIS A 45 20.97 -21.97 -15.47
CA HIS A 45 20.17 -22.32 -16.66
C HIS A 45 19.28 -21.19 -17.18
N SER A 46 19.01 -20.15 -16.38
CA SER A 46 18.01 -19.11 -16.71
C SER A 46 18.32 -18.37 -18.02
N MET A 47 19.59 -18.01 -18.24
CA MET A 47 20.00 -17.32 -19.47
C MET A 47 19.91 -18.23 -20.70
N LEU A 48 20.23 -19.51 -20.56
CA LEU A 48 20.05 -20.50 -21.62
C LEU A 48 18.55 -20.71 -21.94
N SER A 49 17.71 -20.80 -20.92
CA SER A 49 16.25 -20.85 -21.08
C SER A 49 15.72 -19.65 -21.88
N ALA A 50 16.19 -18.44 -21.55
CA ALA A 50 15.82 -17.22 -22.27
C ALA A 50 16.29 -17.27 -23.74
N ALA A 51 17.49 -17.77 -24.00
CA ALA A 51 18.02 -17.91 -25.36
C ALA A 51 17.20 -18.92 -26.20
N ILE A 52 16.85 -20.07 -25.61
CA ILE A 52 16.01 -21.08 -26.27
C ILE A 52 14.61 -20.51 -26.57
N TYR A 53 14.02 -19.76 -25.62
CA TYR A 53 12.73 -19.10 -25.81
C TYR A 53 12.77 -18.10 -27.00
N LEU A 54 13.83 -17.28 -27.07
CA LEU A 54 14.03 -16.32 -28.15
C LEU A 54 14.16 -17.02 -29.51
N ASP A 55 14.95 -18.08 -29.59
CA ASP A 55 15.16 -18.85 -30.83
C ASP A 55 13.85 -19.43 -31.37
N TYR A 56 13.08 -20.05 -30.50
CA TYR A 56 11.80 -20.66 -30.85
C TYR A 56 10.75 -19.64 -31.32
N PHE A 57 10.58 -18.53 -30.58
CA PHE A 57 9.51 -17.59 -30.91
C PHE A 57 9.88 -16.62 -32.03
N TYR A 58 11.17 -16.34 -32.24
CA TYR A 58 11.59 -15.51 -33.36
C TYR A 58 11.12 -16.10 -34.70
N GLU A 59 11.36 -17.37 -34.94
CA GLU A 59 10.94 -18.04 -36.16
C GLU A 59 9.40 -18.01 -36.33
N LYS A 60 8.69 -18.37 -35.27
CA LYS A 60 7.20 -18.33 -35.26
C LYS A 60 6.63 -16.94 -35.55
N ILE A 61 7.27 -15.87 -35.07
CA ILE A 61 6.85 -14.50 -35.36
C ILE A 61 7.13 -14.18 -36.84
N GLN A 62 8.29 -14.58 -37.38
CA GLN A 62 8.61 -14.34 -38.79
C GLN A 62 7.65 -15.06 -39.73
N GLU A 63 7.27 -16.28 -39.45
CA GLU A 63 6.35 -17.12 -40.25
C GLU A 63 4.87 -16.71 -40.09
N SER A 64 4.54 -15.90 -39.08
CA SER A 64 3.17 -15.50 -38.80
C SER A 64 2.62 -14.56 -39.89
N PRO A 65 1.27 -14.56 -40.13
CA PRO A 65 0.63 -13.69 -41.12
C PRO A 65 0.52 -12.20 -40.65
N LEU A 66 1.17 -11.84 -39.55
CA LEU A 66 1.11 -10.49 -38.97
C LEU A 66 1.80 -9.47 -39.88
N SER A 67 1.32 -8.24 -39.88
CA SER A 67 1.96 -7.10 -40.50
C SER A 67 3.33 -6.81 -39.87
N LYS A 68 4.17 -6.02 -40.53
CA LYS A 68 5.49 -5.63 -40.04
C LYS A 68 5.41 -4.91 -38.68
N ASP A 69 4.41 -4.06 -38.50
CA ASP A 69 4.25 -3.27 -37.26
C ASP A 69 3.77 -4.14 -36.11
N GLU A 70 2.82 -5.05 -36.34
CA GLU A 70 2.41 -6.06 -35.35
C GLU A 70 3.58 -6.96 -34.95
N LYS A 71 4.38 -7.42 -35.92
CA LYS A 71 5.60 -8.21 -35.63
C LYS A 71 6.57 -7.41 -34.75
N ASN A 72 6.74 -6.10 -35.01
CA ASN A 72 7.60 -5.26 -34.18
C ASN A 72 7.12 -5.19 -32.72
N VAL A 73 5.82 -5.01 -32.50
CA VAL A 73 5.22 -5.01 -31.15
C VAL A 73 5.43 -6.36 -30.48
N ILE A 74 5.13 -7.46 -31.17
CA ILE A 74 5.29 -8.82 -30.65
C ILE A 74 6.76 -9.13 -30.29
N HIS A 75 7.73 -8.61 -31.04
CA HIS A 75 9.15 -8.75 -30.70
C HIS A 75 9.52 -8.04 -29.40
N VAL A 76 8.90 -6.89 -29.08
CA VAL A 76 9.11 -6.20 -27.79
C VAL A 76 8.66 -7.09 -26.64
N PHE A 77 7.47 -7.68 -26.76
CA PHE A 77 6.97 -8.62 -25.73
C PHE A 77 7.82 -9.89 -25.63
N MET A 78 8.23 -10.46 -26.76
CA MET A 78 9.14 -11.62 -26.78
C MET A 78 10.45 -11.33 -26.03
N LEU A 79 11.04 -10.16 -26.27
CA LEU A 79 12.27 -9.73 -25.59
C LEU A 79 12.05 -9.51 -24.09
N SER A 80 10.92 -8.90 -23.71
CA SER A 80 10.53 -8.72 -22.32
C SER A 80 10.32 -10.06 -21.61
N ASN A 81 9.73 -11.03 -22.28
CA ASN A 81 9.51 -12.38 -21.75
C ASN A 81 10.84 -13.12 -21.53
N ALA A 82 11.77 -13.02 -22.48
CA ALA A 82 13.12 -13.59 -22.33
C ALA A 82 13.86 -12.95 -21.14
N TYR A 83 13.71 -11.63 -20.96
CA TYR A 83 14.23 -10.93 -19.79
C TYR A 83 13.67 -11.52 -18.49
N VAL A 84 12.36 -11.70 -18.39
CA VAL A 84 11.69 -12.30 -17.22
C VAL A 84 12.23 -13.72 -16.97
N ILE A 85 12.32 -14.55 -18.01
CA ILE A 85 12.90 -15.90 -17.91
C ILE A 85 14.34 -15.84 -17.37
N SER A 86 15.16 -14.92 -17.86
CA SER A 86 16.56 -14.80 -17.45
C SER A 86 16.72 -14.43 -15.96
N ARG A 87 15.70 -13.79 -15.37
CA ARG A 87 15.75 -13.23 -14.01
C ARG A 87 14.98 -14.04 -12.96
N HIS A 88 14.33 -15.16 -13.29
CA HIS A 88 13.43 -15.86 -12.36
C HIS A 88 14.11 -16.37 -11.06
N HIS A 89 15.44 -16.59 -11.06
CA HIS A 89 16.22 -16.88 -9.86
C HIS A 89 16.91 -15.67 -9.22
N GLY A 90 16.68 -14.47 -9.76
CA GLY A 90 17.35 -13.25 -9.28
C GLY A 90 16.39 -12.06 -9.19
N ASN A 91 16.97 -10.89 -9.07
CA ASN A 91 16.25 -9.64 -9.00
C ASN A 91 15.95 -9.08 -10.39
N LEU A 92 14.91 -8.25 -10.52
CA LEU A 92 14.64 -7.45 -11.70
C LEU A 92 15.68 -6.32 -11.80
N SER A 93 16.88 -6.64 -12.32
CA SER A 93 17.92 -5.66 -12.59
C SER A 93 17.63 -4.86 -13.86
N GLY A 94 18.47 -3.89 -14.18
CA GLY A 94 18.30 -3.08 -15.40
C GLY A 94 18.24 -3.92 -16.67
N PHE A 95 17.31 -3.60 -17.57
CA PHE A 95 17.13 -4.29 -18.84
C PHE A 95 18.37 -4.21 -19.74
N GLU A 96 19.12 -3.11 -19.69
CA GLU A 96 20.39 -2.95 -20.39
C GLU A 96 21.44 -3.95 -19.94
N ALA A 97 21.47 -4.29 -18.65
CA ALA A 97 22.40 -5.31 -18.14
C ALA A 97 22.09 -6.69 -18.74
N PHE A 98 20.81 -7.05 -18.88
CA PHE A 98 20.38 -8.27 -19.55
C PHE A 98 20.84 -8.32 -21.01
N LEU A 99 20.70 -7.23 -21.75
CA LEU A 99 21.16 -7.18 -23.14
C LEU A 99 22.68 -7.31 -23.24
N GLY A 100 23.43 -6.67 -22.33
CA GLY A 100 24.88 -6.76 -22.25
C GLY A 100 25.36 -8.20 -21.94
N GLU A 101 24.66 -8.91 -21.06
CA GLU A 101 24.96 -10.30 -20.74
C GLU A 101 24.84 -11.23 -21.96
N PHE A 102 23.86 -10.99 -22.85
CA PHE A 102 23.77 -11.74 -24.10
C PHE A 102 24.94 -11.44 -25.06
N GLN A 103 25.30 -10.18 -25.21
CA GLN A 103 26.33 -9.74 -26.13
C GLN A 103 27.73 -10.26 -25.75
N GLN A 104 28.01 -10.36 -24.44
CA GLN A 104 29.32 -10.74 -23.92
C GLN A 104 29.45 -12.25 -23.62
N ASN A 105 28.39 -13.02 -23.80
CA ASN A 105 28.31 -14.39 -23.33
C ASN A 105 28.73 -15.41 -24.44
N GLN A 106 30.03 -15.52 -24.68
CA GLN A 106 30.58 -16.55 -25.56
C GLN A 106 30.16 -17.96 -25.14
N GLN A 107 29.98 -18.20 -23.85
CA GLN A 107 29.56 -19.50 -23.31
C GLN A 107 28.17 -19.94 -23.81
N LEU A 108 27.23 -19.04 -23.99
CA LEU A 108 25.93 -19.36 -24.60
C LEU A 108 26.11 -19.85 -26.05
N ALA A 109 26.94 -19.17 -26.83
CA ALA A 109 27.24 -19.56 -28.20
C ALA A 109 27.84 -20.95 -28.27
N ASP A 110 28.78 -21.26 -27.36
CA ASP A 110 29.45 -22.56 -27.29
C ASP A 110 28.47 -23.68 -26.89
N ILE A 111 27.51 -23.41 -25.98
CA ILE A 111 26.44 -24.37 -25.63
C ILE A 111 25.54 -24.64 -26.83
N PHE A 112 25.05 -23.62 -27.51
CA PHE A 112 24.21 -23.79 -28.68
C PHE A 112 24.94 -24.56 -29.79
N SER A 113 26.22 -24.28 -30.00
CA SER A 113 27.07 -25.05 -30.93
C SER A 113 27.16 -26.52 -30.55
N CYS A 114 27.33 -26.80 -29.27
CA CYS A 114 27.38 -28.19 -28.76
C CYS A 114 26.00 -28.89 -28.89
N MET A 115 24.92 -28.20 -28.58
CA MET A 115 23.56 -28.74 -28.68
C MET A 115 23.11 -29.01 -30.12
N ASN A 116 23.76 -28.39 -31.11
CA ASN A 116 23.54 -28.64 -32.54
C ASN A 116 24.31 -29.83 -33.11
N GLN A 117 25.12 -30.52 -32.31
CA GLN A 117 25.97 -31.65 -32.76
C GLN A 117 25.29 -33.00 -32.42
N GLY A 118 25.16 -33.87 -33.44
CA GLY A 118 24.79 -35.28 -33.29
C GLY A 118 23.43 -35.54 -32.63
N ASP A 119 23.32 -36.65 -31.90
CA ASP A 119 22.13 -37.15 -31.25
C ASP A 119 21.50 -36.19 -30.22
N PHE A 120 22.22 -35.14 -29.84
CA PHE A 120 21.77 -34.20 -28.84
C PHE A 120 20.58 -33.36 -29.35
N ALA A 121 20.63 -32.95 -30.62
CA ALA A 121 19.57 -32.19 -31.27
C ALA A 121 18.25 -32.97 -31.42
N GLU A 122 18.33 -34.31 -31.57
CA GLU A 122 17.16 -35.17 -31.73
C GLU A 122 16.39 -35.37 -30.39
N VAL A 123 17.12 -35.37 -29.28
CA VAL A 123 16.56 -35.67 -27.96
C VAL A 123 15.78 -34.50 -27.38
N TYR A 124 16.23 -33.29 -27.65
CA TYR A 124 15.72 -32.07 -27.05
C TYR A 124 14.97 -31.18 -28.04
N TYR A 125 14.17 -31.77 -28.90
CA TYR A 125 13.43 -31.00 -29.90
C TYR A 125 14.34 -30.42 -30.99
N GLY A 126 14.99 -31.24 -31.78
CA GLY A 126 15.89 -30.90 -32.89
C GLY A 126 15.64 -29.61 -33.69
N PRO A 127 14.42 -29.04 -33.76
CA PRO A 127 14.21 -27.76 -34.43
C PRO A 127 14.77 -26.54 -33.68
N PHE A 128 14.92 -26.57 -32.36
CA PHE A 128 15.32 -25.40 -31.60
C PHE A 128 16.75 -24.93 -31.78
N CYS A 129 17.67 -25.87 -31.91
CA CYS A 129 19.09 -25.59 -31.88
C CYS A 129 19.72 -25.42 -33.26
N LYS A 130 18.94 -25.44 -34.33
CA LYS A 130 19.45 -25.35 -35.72
C LYS A 130 20.06 -23.99 -36.03
N LYS A 131 19.65 -22.93 -35.33
CA LYS A 131 20.06 -21.54 -35.54
C LYS A 131 20.75 -20.93 -34.31
N GLY A 132 21.37 -21.75 -33.47
CA GLY A 132 21.84 -21.41 -32.13
C GLY A 132 22.48 -20.04 -31.92
N LEU A 133 23.46 -19.66 -32.77
CA LEU A 133 24.10 -18.33 -32.68
C LEU A 133 23.18 -17.17 -33.04
N HIS A 134 22.07 -17.40 -33.75
CA HIS A 134 21.15 -16.36 -34.16
C HIS A 134 20.37 -15.81 -32.97
N SER A 135 19.92 -16.66 -32.06
CA SER A 135 19.18 -16.25 -30.88
C SER A 135 20.02 -15.44 -29.89
N VAL A 136 21.30 -15.71 -29.81
CA VAL A 136 22.25 -14.94 -28.94
C VAL A 136 22.38 -13.48 -29.39
N ASN A 137 22.36 -13.23 -30.70
CA ASN A 137 22.51 -11.88 -31.26
C ASN A 137 21.14 -11.12 -31.36
N MET A 138 20.02 -11.81 -31.28
CA MET A 138 18.70 -11.25 -31.50
C MET A 138 18.30 -10.15 -30.51
N PRO A 139 18.59 -10.21 -29.20
CA PRO A 139 18.28 -9.12 -28.29
C PRO A 139 18.83 -7.77 -28.75
N MET A 140 20.08 -7.74 -29.22
CA MET A 140 20.70 -6.51 -29.73
C MET A 140 20.05 -6.02 -31.02
N GLN A 141 19.66 -6.92 -31.93
CA GLN A 141 18.95 -6.56 -33.15
C GLN A 141 17.56 -5.95 -32.85
N ASN A 142 16.90 -6.36 -31.77
CA ASN A 142 15.58 -5.89 -31.39
C ASN A 142 15.62 -4.70 -30.42
N LYS A 143 16.78 -4.32 -29.87
CA LYS A 143 16.90 -3.20 -28.94
C LYS A 143 16.27 -1.91 -29.48
N ARG A 144 16.56 -1.55 -30.74
CA ARG A 144 16.00 -0.34 -31.37
C ARG A 144 14.48 -0.35 -31.42
N LYS A 145 13.86 -1.52 -31.62
CA LYS A 145 12.41 -1.67 -31.58
C LYS A 145 11.88 -1.48 -30.16
N TYR A 146 12.57 -1.99 -29.17
CA TYR A 146 12.24 -1.79 -27.77
C TYR A 146 12.35 -0.33 -27.37
N ASP A 147 13.44 0.34 -27.72
CA ASP A 147 13.66 1.76 -27.43
C ASP A 147 12.54 2.62 -28.04
N SER A 148 12.23 2.42 -29.32
CA SER A 148 11.15 3.14 -30.01
C SER A 148 9.76 2.89 -29.39
N PHE A 149 9.49 1.68 -28.90
CA PHE A 149 8.25 1.37 -28.21
C PHE A 149 8.18 2.10 -26.84
N SER A 150 9.31 2.17 -26.14
CA SER A 150 9.40 2.76 -24.81
C SER A 150 9.50 4.29 -24.77
N GLU A 151 9.64 4.97 -25.91
CA GLU A 151 9.68 6.45 -25.98
C GLU A 151 8.38 7.12 -25.48
N LYS A 152 7.23 6.45 -25.58
CA LYS A 152 5.97 6.96 -25.07
C LYS A 152 5.78 6.55 -23.59
N GLN A 153 5.70 7.52 -22.70
CA GLN A 153 5.59 7.30 -21.26
C GLN A 153 4.47 6.31 -20.85
N SER A 154 3.31 6.38 -21.50
CA SER A 154 2.20 5.47 -21.23
C SER A 154 2.52 4.01 -21.59
N LEU A 155 3.30 3.80 -22.65
CA LEU A 155 3.73 2.47 -23.06
C LEU A 155 4.84 1.94 -22.16
N GLN A 156 5.73 2.80 -21.67
CA GLN A 156 6.74 2.42 -20.67
C GLN A 156 6.11 1.90 -19.40
N LEU A 157 5.13 2.63 -18.85
CA LEU A 157 4.41 2.22 -17.65
C LEU A 157 3.68 0.88 -17.87
N GLY A 158 3.02 0.73 -19.02
CA GLY A 158 2.34 -0.50 -19.39
C GLY A 158 3.29 -1.69 -19.53
N LEU A 159 4.45 -1.51 -20.16
CA LEU A 159 5.45 -2.55 -20.31
C LEU A 159 6.10 -2.91 -18.97
N TYR A 160 6.35 -1.91 -18.12
CA TYR A 160 6.84 -2.14 -16.76
C TYR A 160 5.85 -2.98 -15.94
N ALA A 161 4.56 -2.62 -15.97
CA ALA A 161 3.50 -3.38 -15.29
C ALA A 161 3.42 -4.83 -15.82
N TYR A 162 3.50 -5.01 -17.13
CA TYR A 162 3.51 -6.32 -17.77
C TYR A 162 4.68 -7.19 -17.31
N ILE A 163 5.91 -6.64 -17.36
CA ILE A 163 7.12 -7.36 -16.93
C ILE A 163 7.01 -7.79 -15.48
N ARG A 164 6.58 -6.88 -14.60
CA ARG A 164 6.40 -7.19 -13.17
C ARG A 164 5.35 -8.26 -12.93
N PHE A 165 4.21 -8.14 -13.60
CA PHE A 165 3.14 -9.12 -13.48
C PHE A 165 3.60 -10.51 -13.93
N LEU A 166 4.21 -10.58 -15.11
CA LEU A 166 4.70 -11.85 -15.67
C LEU A 166 5.80 -12.47 -14.79
N PHE A 167 6.72 -11.65 -14.28
CA PHE A 167 7.76 -12.10 -13.35
C PHE A 167 7.16 -12.64 -12.05
N SER A 168 6.19 -11.92 -11.48
CA SER A 168 5.48 -12.33 -10.28
C SER A 168 4.78 -13.69 -10.48
N VAL A 169 4.05 -13.85 -11.58
CA VAL A 169 3.37 -15.12 -11.92
C VAL A 169 4.38 -16.25 -12.12
N LEU A 170 5.46 -16.02 -12.91
CA LEU A 170 6.47 -17.04 -13.16
C LEU A 170 7.12 -17.53 -11.87
N VAL A 171 7.60 -16.60 -11.05
CA VAL A 171 8.28 -16.93 -9.78
C VAL A 171 7.34 -17.63 -8.81
N SER A 172 6.07 -17.22 -8.76
CA SER A 172 5.06 -17.88 -7.92
C SER A 172 4.79 -19.32 -8.37
N CYS A 173 4.66 -19.54 -9.67
CA CYS A 173 4.48 -20.89 -10.22
C CYS A 173 5.66 -21.81 -9.89
N ASP A 174 6.90 -21.32 -10.02
CA ASP A 174 8.12 -22.05 -9.68
C ASP A 174 8.16 -22.43 -8.19
N TYR A 175 7.82 -21.48 -7.31
CA TYR A 175 7.75 -21.73 -5.86
C TYR A 175 6.67 -22.74 -5.48
N TYR A 176 5.48 -22.60 -6.04
CA TYR A 176 4.38 -23.52 -5.72
C TYR A 176 4.69 -24.94 -6.19
N ALA A 177 5.22 -25.09 -7.41
CA ALA A 177 5.61 -26.38 -7.93
C ALA A 177 6.73 -27.05 -7.09
N THR A 178 7.72 -26.26 -6.67
CA THR A 178 8.81 -26.74 -5.80
C THR A 178 8.30 -27.11 -4.41
N SER A 179 7.44 -26.29 -3.80
CA SER A 179 6.87 -26.55 -2.48
C SER A 179 5.96 -27.78 -2.46
N GLU A 180 5.18 -27.99 -3.53
CA GLU A 180 4.36 -29.17 -3.69
C GLU A 180 5.21 -30.44 -3.82
N TYR A 181 6.28 -30.36 -4.62
CA TYR A 181 7.20 -31.51 -4.83
C TYR A 181 7.99 -31.84 -3.55
N ASP A 182 8.58 -30.83 -2.87
CA ASP A 182 9.47 -31.06 -1.74
C ASP A 182 8.74 -31.37 -0.42
N ASN A 183 7.61 -30.69 -0.18
CA ASN A 183 6.93 -30.69 1.11
C ASN A 183 5.51 -31.30 1.05
N GLY A 184 5.02 -31.63 -0.15
CA GLY A 184 3.66 -32.10 -0.35
C GLY A 184 2.59 -31.06 0.03
N ILE A 185 2.92 -29.77 -0.02
CA ILE A 185 1.99 -28.67 0.29
C ILE A 185 1.28 -28.29 -1.00
N GLU A 186 0.07 -28.81 -1.16
CA GLU A 186 -0.80 -28.47 -2.29
C GLU A 186 -1.40 -27.08 -2.08
N MET A 187 -1.20 -26.20 -3.06
CA MET A 187 -1.74 -24.83 -3.05
C MET A 187 -3.06 -24.81 -3.81
N SER A 188 -4.16 -24.98 -3.10
CA SER A 188 -5.52 -25.01 -3.64
C SER A 188 -6.28 -23.68 -3.49
N ALA A 189 -5.81 -22.78 -2.62
CA ALA A 189 -6.49 -21.51 -2.33
C ALA A 189 -5.54 -20.33 -2.46
N PHE A 190 -5.87 -19.36 -3.32
CA PHE A 190 -5.08 -18.15 -3.57
C PHE A 190 -5.62 -16.92 -2.82
N GLY A 191 -6.46 -17.12 -1.81
CA GLY A 191 -7.02 -16.07 -0.99
C GLY A 191 -7.98 -15.16 -1.76
N THR A 192 -8.99 -15.74 -2.38
CA THR A 192 -10.08 -15.03 -3.09
C THR A 192 -11.38 -15.07 -2.32
N ILE A 193 -12.20 -14.03 -2.44
CA ILE A 193 -13.56 -13.97 -1.91
C ILE A 193 -14.47 -14.63 -2.94
N GLU A 194 -14.94 -15.85 -2.66
CA GLU A 194 -15.74 -16.62 -3.59
C GLU A 194 -17.25 -16.44 -3.40
N ASN A 195 -17.66 -15.88 -2.27
CA ASN A 195 -19.07 -15.77 -1.89
C ASN A 195 -19.40 -14.39 -1.29
N THR A 196 -20.68 -14.20 -0.97
CA THR A 196 -21.20 -12.95 -0.38
C THR A 196 -21.08 -12.88 1.14
N GLU A 197 -20.41 -13.82 1.80
CA GLU A 197 -20.39 -13.90 3.27
C GLU A 197 -19.77 -12.66 3.92
N PHE A 198 -18.66 -12.15 3.37
CA PHE A 198 -18.07 -10.90 3.85
C PHE A 198 -19.07 -9.74 3.86
N ALA A 199 -19.78 -9.54 2.76
CA ALA A 199 -20.77 -8.48 2.63
C ALA A 199 -21.99 -8.73 3.53
N THR A 200 -22.46 -9.99 3.59
CA THR A 200 -23.62 -10.37 4.42
C THR A 200 -23.32 -10.15 5.90
N GLN A 201 -22.18 -10.61 6.39
CA GLN A 201 -21.80 -10.44 7.78
C GLN A 201 -21.58 -8.95 8.15
N TYR A 202 -21.02 -8.17 7.23
CA TYR A 202 -20.87 -6.72 7.40
C TYR A 202 -22.24 -6.03 7.56
N GLU A 203 -23.20 -6.31 6.67
CA GLU A 203 -24.57 -5.75 6.76
C GLU A 203 -25.31 -6.19 8.03
N GLN A 204 -24.98 -7.38 8.58
CA GLN A 204 -25.54 -7.87 9.83
C GLN A 204 -24.91 -7.28 11.08
N SER A 205 -23.77 -6.58 10.97
CA SER A 205 -23.12 -5.94 12.11
C SER A 205 -24.01 -4.87 12.75
N GLU A 206 -23.97 -4.73 14.07
CA GLU A 206 -24.80 -3.74 14.79
C GLU A 206 -24.55 -2.31 14.30
N ARG A 207 -23.33 -1.99 13.95
CA ARG A 207 -22.98 -0.66 13.44
C ARG A 207 -23.68 -0.36 12.11
N VAL A 208 -23.65 -1.29 11.17
CA VAL A 208 -24.27 -1.11 9.85
C VAL A 208 -25.79 -1.14 9.97
N LYS A 209 -26.36 -2.03 10.79
CA LYS A 209 -27.80 -2.03 11.10
C LYS A 209 -28.27 -0.67 11.63
N GLN A 210 -27.50 -0.04 12.53
CA GLN A 210 -27.80 1.31 13.02
C GLN A 210 -27.79 2.34 11.89
N ILE A 211 -26.78 2.30 11.01
CA ILE A 211 -26.71 3.16 9.83
C ILE A 211 -27.92 2.94 8.92
N ARG A 212 -28.27 1.69 8.63
CA ARG A 212 -29.40 1.33 7.74
C ARG A 212 -30.77 1.71 8.31
N ARG A 213 -30.94 1.71 9.65
CA ARG A 213 -32.20 2.16 10.30
C ARG A 213 -32.44 3.66 10.16
N LEU A 214 -31.41 4.47 10.05
CA LEU A 214 -31.47 5.91 9.89
C LEU A 214 -31.47 6.26 8.39
N ASN A 215 -32.63 6.12 7.72
CA ASN A 215 -32.74 6.54 6.31
C ASN A 215 -32.60 8.08 6.24
N PRO A 216 -31.59 8.61 5.48
CA PRO A 216 -31.34 10.05 5.36
C PRO A 216 -32.52 10.86 4.81
N GLU A 217 -33.38 10.24 3.98
CA GLU A 217 -34.53 10.89 3.35
C GLU A 217 -35.70 11.11 4.32
N SER A 218 -35.81 10.26 5.35
CA SER A 218 -36.90 10.30 6.31
C SER A 218 -36.53 10.88 7.67
N CYS A 219 -35.24 11.13 7.94
CA CYS A 219 -34.77 11.66 9.20
C CYS A 219 -34.89 13.19 9.25
N VAL A 220 -35.58 13.69 10.29
CA VAL A 220 -35.52 15.11 10.66
C VAL A 220 -34.08 15.45 11.03
N ASP A 221 -33.54 16.52 10.43
CA ASP A 221 -32.15 16.94 10.68
C ASP A 221 -32.00 17.53 12.09
N ASP A 222 -31.76 16.66 13.07
CA ASP A 222 -31.34 17.11 14.40
C ASP A 222 -29.90 17.66 14.31
N LYS A 223 -29.79 18.98 14.38
CA LYS A 223 -28.51 19.71 14.33
C LYS A 223 -27.55 19.39 15.49
N LYS A 224 -28.00 18.61 16.48
CA LYS A 224 -27.18 18.14 17.60
C LYS A 224 -26.58 16.73 17.35
N ASP A 225 -27.13 15.97 16.40
CA ASP A 225 -26.64 14.61 16.10
C ASP A 225 -25.74 14.58 14.85
N ILE A 226 -24.48 14.36 15.09
CA ILE A 226 -23.46 14.21 14.02
C ILE A 226 -23.68 12.93 13.20
N ASN A 227 -24.37 11.91 13.75
CA ASN A 227 -24.56 10.64 13.04
C ASN A 227 -25.48 10.79 11.83
N ILE A 228 -26.36 11.77 11.82
CA ILE A 228 -27.18 12.08 10.64
C ILE A 228 -26.30 12.46 9.45
N LEU A 229 -25.26 13.30 9.66
CA LEU A 229 -24.33 13.65 8.59
C LEU A 229 -23.47 12.47 8.17
N ARG A 230 -23.02 11.66 9.14
CA ARG A 230 -22.26 10.43 8.85
C ARG A 230 -23.06 9.47 7.97
N ASN A 231 -24.35 9.32 8.25
CA ASN A 231 -25.23 8.46 7.47
C ASN A 231 -25.49 9.03 6.06
N ARG A 232 -25.70 10.35 5.93
CA ARG A 232 -25.85 10.99 4.62
C ARG A 232 -24.61 10.75 3.74
N MET A 233 -23.41 10.97 4.27
CA MET A 233 -22.17 10.69 3.53
C MET A 233 -22.02 9.22 3.16
N PHE A 234 -22.41 8.30 4.05
CA PHE A 234 -22.35 6.86 3.80
C PHE A 234 -23.23 6.46 2.60
N TYR A 235 -24.48 6.94 2.57
CA TYR A 235 -25.44 6.66 1.49
C TYR A 235 -25.08 7.38 0.19
N GLU A 236 -24.64 8.65 0.25
CA GLU A 236 -24.16 9.40 -0.91
C GLU A 236 -23.01 8.66 -1.60
N ALA A 237 -22.01 8.20 -0.83
CA ALA A 237 -20.88 7.48 -1.36
C ALA A 237 -21.27 6.12 -1.96
N GLU A 238 -22.16 5.38 -1.30
CA GLU A 238 -22.67 4.10 -1.83
C GLU A 238 -23.40 4.31 -3.15
N GLN A 239 -24.30 5.29 -3.25
CA GLN A 239 -25.05 5.58 -4.46
C GLN A 239 -24.13 6.02 -5.60
N THR A 240 -23.24 6.98 -5.36
CA THR A 240 -22.30 7.48 -6.35
C THR A 240 -21.40 6.34 -6.88
N LEU A 241 -20.96 5.45 -6.00
CA LEU A 241 -20.16 4.28 -6.39
C LEU A 241 -20.96 3.35 -7.30
N LEU A 242 -22.19 3.03 -6.94
CA LEU A 242 -23.05 2.12 -7.69
C LEU A 242 -23.39 2.64 -9.10
N GLU A 243 -23.53 3.96 -9.25
CA GLU A 243 -23.75 4.63 -10.52
C GLU A 243 -22.48 4.69 -11.40
N ASN A 244 -21.28 4.52 -10.80
CA ASN A 244 -20.01 4.65 -11.46
C ASN A 244 -19.08 3.45 -11.26
N LYS A 245 -19.61 2.23 -11.25
CA LYS A 245 -18.82 1.00 -11.05
C LYS A 245 -17.73 0.75 -12.10
N ASP A 246 -17.88 1.35 -13.27
CA ASP A 246 -16.90 1.31 -14.36
C ASP A 246 -15.62 2.10 -14.03
N ALA A 247 -15.70 3.13 -13.18
CA ALA A 247 -14.53 3.88 -12.77
C ALA A 247 -13.53 2.99 -12.01
N ASN A 248 -12.23 3.15 -12.30
CA ASN A 248 -11.18 2.40 -11.63
C ASN A 248 -10.63 3.11 -10.41
N VAL A 249 -10.75 4.44 -10.34
CA VAL A 249 -10.26 5.25 -9.22
C VAL A 249 -11.39 6.10 -8.66
N ALA A 250 -11.58 6.05 -7.36
CA ALA A 250 -12.57 6.83 -6.63
C ALA A 250 -11.91 7.58 -5.46
N PHE A 251 -12.35 8.81 -5.22
CA PHE A 251 -11.92 9.64 -4.11
C PHE A 251 -13.03 9.75 -3.06
N ALA A 252 -12.66 9.63 -1.79
CA ALA A 252 -13.56 9.79 -0.66
C ALA A 252 -13.02 10.87 0.31
N GLU A 253 -13.42 12.12 0.10
CA GLU A 253 -13.07 13.22 0.97
C GLU A 253 -14.20 13.47 1.97
N ALA A 254 -13.90 13.40 3.27
CA ALA A 254 -14.89 13.67 4.32
C ALA A 254 -14.20 14.12 5.62
N PRO A 255 -14.85 15.00 6.43
CA PRO A 255 -14.28 15.54 7.66
C PRO A 255 -13.73 14.46 8.61
N THR A 256 -12.75 14.84 9.44
CA THR A 256 -12.27 13.97 10.52
C THR A 256 -13.40 13.59 11.46
N GLY A 257 -13.58 12.28 11.69
CA GLY A 257 -14.71 11.77 12.47
C GLY A 257 -16.02 11.57 11.69
N ALA A 258 -16.02 11.74 10.37
CA ALA A 258 -17.19 11.51 9.50
C ALA A 258 -17.54 10.04 9.25
N GLY A 259 -16.71 9.08 9.71
CA GLY A 259 -16.95 7.65 9.51
C GLY A 259 -16.39 7.10 8.20
N LYS A 260 -15.32 7.70 7.67
CA LYS A 260 -14.63 7.31 6.43
C LYS A 260 -14.33 5.80 6.33
N SER A 261 -13.87 5.19 7.42
CA SER A 261 -13.55 3.75 7.42
C SER A 261 -14.76 2.87 7.13
N ASN A 262 -15.95 3.19 7.71
CA ASN A 262 -17.19 2.47 7.41
C ASN A 262 -17.64 2.70 5.96
N LEU A 263 -17.51 3.93 5.46
CA LEU A 263 -17.83 4.28 4.09
C LEU A 263 -16.97 3.50 3.11
N ALA A 264 -15.64 3.50 3.29
CA ALA A 264 -14.72 2.80 2.41
C ALA A 264 -14.89 1.27 2.49
N MET A 265 -15.15 0.73 3.69
CA MET A 265 -15.45 -0.70 3.85
C MET A 265 -16.72 -1.09 3.09
N ASN A 266 -17.79 -0.32 3.21
CA ASN A 266 -19.01 -0.56 2.45
C ASN A 266 -18.78 -0.51 0.94
N CYS A 267 -18.09 0.54 0.48
CA CYS A 267 -17.76 0.70 -0.94
C CYS A 267 -16.90 -0.46 -1.46
N SER A 268 -15.92 -0.92 -0.69
CA SER A 268 -15.06 -2.05 -1.06
C SER A 268 -15.87 -3.34 -1.26
N LEU A 269 -16.78 -3.63 -0.35
CA LEU A 269 -17.63 -4.82 -0.42
C LEU A 269 -18.64 -4.75 -1.58
N LYS A 270 -19.13 -3.55 -1.94
CA LYS A 270 -20.04 -3.34 -3.09
C LYS A 270 -19.34 -3.44 -4.45
N LEU A 271 -18.01 -3.34 -4.50
CA LEU A 271 -17.21 -3.52 -5.72
C LEU A 271 -16.86 -4.98 -5.99
N LEU A 272 -17.03 -5.86 -5.01
CA LEU A 272 -16.72 -7.28 -5.20
C LEU A 272 -17.65 -7.92 -6.22
N ASP A 273 -17.06 -8.68 -7.15
CA ASP A 273 -17.73 -9.52 -8.12
C ASP A 273 -16.85 -10.71 -8.49
N LYS A 274 -17.19 -11.49 -9.51
CA LYS A 274 -16.41 -12.65 -9.97
C LYS A 274 -15.00 -12.34 -10.47
N ASN A 275 -14.74 -11.07 -10.87
CA ASN A 275 -13.46 -10.63 -11.40
C ASN A 275 -12.68 -9.78 -10.39
N ILE A 276 -13.38 -9.26 -9.37
CA ILE A 276 -12.82 -8.43 -8.29
C ILE A 276 -13.18 -9.13 -6.98
N ASN A 277 -12.21 -9.83 -6.42
CA ASN A 277 -12.47 -10.82 -5.36
C ASN A 277 -11.42 -10.78 -4.23
N LYS A 278 -10.70 -9.67 -4.10
CA LYS A 278 -9.71 -9.46 -3.03
C LYS A 278 -9.75 -8.01 -2.56
N ILE A 279 -9.49 -7.78 -1.27
CA ILE A 279 -9.44 -6.44 -0.68
C ILE A 279 -8.09 -6.21 -0.03
N PHE A 280 -7.43 -5.11 -0.40
CA PHE A 280 -6.28 -4.55 0.30
C PHE A 280 -6.70 -3.25 0.97
N TYR A 281 -6.56 -3.19 2.28
CA TYR A 281 -6.77 -1.95 3.02
C TYR A 281 -5.43 -1.43 3.53
N VAL A 282 -5.04 -0.26 3.05
CA VAL A 282 -3.66 0.26 3.15
C VAL A 282 -3.64 1.52 3.99
N TYR A 283 -2.83 1.51 5.03
CA TYR A 283 -2.71 2.58 6.01
C TYR A 283 -1.32 3.21 6.04
N PRO A 284 -1.18 4.48 6.43
CA PRO A 284 0.13 5.09 6.57
C PRO A 284 0.93 4.57 7.78
N PHE A 285 0.24 4.08 8.83
CA PHE A 285 0.87 3.69 10.09
C PHE A 285 0.34 2.36 10.62
N ASN A 286 1.20 1.61 11.32
CA ASN A 286 0.82 0.34 11.95
C ASN A 286 -0.31 0.50 12.99
N THR A 287 -0.37 1.62 13.69
CA THR A 287 -1.43 1.93 14.66
C THR A 287 -2.83 1.92 14.04
N LEU A 288 -2.96 2.44 12.80
CA LEU A 288 -4.22 2.38 12.06
C LEU A 288 -4.55 0.96 11.59
N VAL A 289 -3.55 0.19 11.19
CA VAL A 289 -3.73 -1.24 10.85
C VAL A 289 -4.30 -1.99 12.04
N GLU A 290 -3.72 -1.82 13.22
CA GLU A 290 -4.16 -2.48 14.47
C GLU A 290 -5.57 -2.07 14.88
N GLN A 291 -5.88 -0.76 14.86
CA GLN A 291 -7.19 -0.24 15.19
C GLN A 291 -8.29 -0.79 14.26
N ASN A 292 -7.98 -0.90 12.98
CA ASN A 292 -8.95 -1.42 12.02
C ASN A 292 -9.07 -2.94 12.09
N TYR A 293 -7.99 -3.66 12.42
CA TYR A 293 -8.07 -5.08 12.72
C TYR A 293 -8.98 -5.37 13.92
N ASP A 294 -8.84 -4.62 15.02
CA ASP A 294 -9.74 -4.69 16.19
C ASP A 294 -11.22 -4.37 15.80
N THR A 295 -11.42 -3.52 14.80
CA THR A 295 -12.77 -3.22 14.27
C THR A 295 -13.31 -4.37 13.44
N LEU A 296 -12.49 -5.01 12.60
CA LEU A 296 -12.88 -6.20 11.84
C LEU A 296 -13.14 -7.40 12.75
N GLU A 297 -12.39 -7.54 13.85
CA GLU A 297 -12.63 -8.56 14.87
C GLU A 297 -14.04 -8.43 15.50
N LYS A 298 -14.49 -7.19 15.76
CA LYS A 298 -15.86 -6.95 16.26
C LYS A 298 -16.95 -7.33 15.25
N ILE A 299 -16.65 -7.27 13.95
CA ILE A 299 -17.60 -7.60 12.86
C ILE A 299 -17.58 -9.08 12.55
N TYR A 300 -16.39 -9.66 12.41
CA TYR A 300 -16.16 -11.00 11.86
C TYR A 300 -15.64 -12.02 12.89
N GLY A 301 -15.21 -11.60 14.07
CA GLY A 301 -14.45 -12.41 15.04
C GLY A 301 -15.16 -13.69 15.52
N GLN A 302 -16.49 -13.77 15.40
CA GLN A 302 -17.25 -14.97 15.71
C GLN A 302 -17.51 -15.89 14.51
N THR A 303 -16.91 -15.59 13.37
CA THR A 303 -17.08 -16.32 12.11
C THR A 303 -15.75 -16.88 11.61
N ASP A 304 -15.80 -17.92 10.79
CA ASP A 304 -14.59 -18.47 10.14
C ASP A 304 -13.97 -17.49 9.14
N ILE A 305 -14.73 -16.50 8.66
CA ILE A 305 -14.25 -15.41 7.79
C ILE A 305 -13.09 -14.66 8.44
N PHE A 306 -13.12 -14.46 9.76
CA PHE A 306 -12.06 -13.71 10.45
C PHE A 306 -10.68 -14.36 10.30
N LYS A 307 -10.61 -15.69 10.21
CA LYS A 307 -9.36 -16.42 9.98
C LYS A 307 -8.73 -16.14 8.62
N SER A 308 -9.52 -15.65 7.66
CA SER A 308 -9.06 -15.30 6.32
C SER A 308 -8.66 -13.82 6.17
N ILE A 309 -8.78 -13.04 7.24
CA ILE A 309 -8.32 -11.63 7.30
C ILE A 309 -6.89 -11.61 7.83
N ALA A 310 -5.96 -11.07 7.05
CA ALA A 310 -4.55 -11.01 7.42
C ALA A 310 -4.05 -9.59 7.65
N VAL A 311 -3.17 -9.44 8.63
CA VAL A 311 -2.35 -8.25 8.84
C VAL A 311 -0.95 -8.52 8.30
N ILE A 312 -0.57 -7.79 7.25
CA ILE A 312 0.74 -7.93 6.60
C ILE A 312 1.53 -6.62 6.77
N ASN A 313 2.43 -6.61 7.73
CA ASN A 313 3.34 -5.51 8.00
C ASN A 313 4.65 -6.06 8.60
N SER A 314 5.60 -5.17 8.92
CA SER A 314 6.92 -5.55 9.42
C SER A 314 6.95 -6.06 10.87
N ILE A 315 5.89 -5.84 11.64
CA ILE A 315 5.88 -6.11 13.08
C ILE A 315 4.89 -7.21 13.52
N THR A 316 3.87 -7.50 12.71
CA THR A 316 2.87 -8.51 13.08
C THR A 316 3.41 -9.91 12.82
N PRO A 317 3.43 -10.80 13.81
CA PRO A 317 3.82 -12.19 13.62
C PRO A 317 2.84 -12.92 12.69
N ILE A 318 3.28 -14.05 12.16
CA ILE A 318 2.44 -14.91 11.32
C ILE A 318 1.33 -15.47 12.18
N PRO A 319 0.06 -15.25 11.84
CA PRO A 319 -1.04 -15.85 12.57
C PRO A 319 -1.05 -17.36 12.30
N LEU A 320 -0.72 -18.12 13.31
CA LEU A 320 -0.89 -19.56 13.28
C LEU A 320 -2.35 -19.86 13.67
N ASN A 321 -3.19 -20.17 12.69
CA ASN A 321 -4.59 -20.49 12.92
C ASN A 321 -4.72 -21.83 13.66
N GLY A 322 -5.11 -21.78 14.95
CA GLY A 322 -5.34 -22.97 15.76
C GLY A 322 -5.41 -22.64 17.25
N THR A 323 -6.24 -23.36 17.99
CA THR A 323 -6.22 -23.29 19.46
C THR A 323 -4.97 -24.00 20.00
N ARG A 324 -4.53 -23.67 21.22
CA ARG A 324 -3.42 -24.37 21.89
C ARG A 324 -3.59 -25.88 21.85
N LYS A 325 -4.82 -26.39 22.07
CA LYS A 325 -5.16 -27.81 21.96
C LYS A 325 -5.00 -28.39 20.55
N PHE A 326 -5.23 -27.58 19.50
CA PHE A 326 -4.99 -27.98 18.12
C PHE A 326 -3.50 -28.25 17.91
N TRP A 327 -2.62 -27.34 18.34
CA TRP A 327 -1.17 -27.48 18.22
C TRP A 327 -0.59 -28.62 19.06
N GLU A 328 -1.15 -28.87 20.27
CA GLU A 328 -0.74 -29.94 21.15
C GLU A 328 -1.11 -31.35 20.61
N ASN A 329 -2.07 -31.42 19.66
CA ASN A 329 -2.54 -32.67 19.06
C ASN A 329 -1.90 -33.01 17.71
N LEU A 330 -1.18 -32.06 17.09
CA LEU A 330 -0.46 -32.33 15.85
C LEU A 330 0.89 -32.97 16.13
N ASP A 331 1.30 -33.90 15.29
CA ASP A 331 2.67 -34.39 15.36
C ASP A 331 3.68 -33.34 14.84
N LYS A 332 4.97 -33.62 14.98
CA LYS A 332 6.03 -32.67 14.63
C LYS A 332 6.03 -32.35 13.13
N GLU A 333 5.76 -33.33 12.29
CA GLU A 333 5.76 -33.19 10.82
C GLU A 333 4.53 -32.38 10.34
N GLU A 334 3.36 -32.63 10.93
CA GLU A 334 2.14 -31.88 10.65
C GLU A 334 2.28 -30.41 11.08
N ASN A 335 2.86 -30.15 12.25
CA ASN A 335 3.14 -28.80 12.73
C ASN A 335 4.10 -28.04 11.78
N GLU A 336 5.13 -28.71 11.28
CA GLU A 336 6.09 -28.10 10.34
C GLU A 336 5.44 -27.78 9.00
N LYS A 337 4.67 -28.67 8.42
CA LYS A 337 3.90 -28.43 7.19
C LYS A 337 2.92 -27.28 7.34
N PHE A 338 2.21 -27.22 8.47
CA PHE A 338 1.26 -26.14 8.73
C PHE A 338 1.97 -24.76 8.82
N TYR A 339 3.11 -24.72 9.52
CA TYR A 339 3.90 -23.50 9.63
C TYR A 339 4.46 -23.07 8.28
N GLN A 340 4.98 -23.98 7.49
CA GLN A 340 5.48 -23.70 6.13
C GLN A 340 4.36 -23.18 5.22
N LYS A 341 3.16 -23.76 5.29
CA LYS A 341 2.00 -23.26 4.55
C LYS A 341 1.65 -21.83 4.97
N ALA A 342 1.60 -21.54 6.26
CA ALA A 342 1.32 -20.19 6.75
C ALA A 342 2.38 -19.17 6.33
N LEU A 343 3.65 -19.57 6.25
CA LEU A 343 4.72 -18.75 5.69
C LEU A 343 4.49 -18.45 4.21
N LEU A 344 4.17 -19.47 3.42
CA LEU A 344 3.87 -19.30 1.99
C LEU A 344 2.65 -18.41 1.78
N ASP A 345 1.56 -18.65 2.50
CA ASP A 345 0.35 -17.83 2.40
C ASP A 345 0.64 -16.36 2.72
N ARG A 346 1.49 -16.09 3.72
CA ARG A 346 1.93 -14.73 4.04
C ARG A 346 2.82 -14.13 2.95
N GLN A 347 3.79 -14.87 2.45
CA GLN A 347 4.74 -14.41 1.43
C GLN A 347 4.04 -14.11 0.10
N PHE A 348 3.08 -14.95 -0.27
CA PHE A 348 2.31 -14.83 -1.51
C PHE A 348 1.02 -14.04 -1.35
N LEU A 349 0.71 -13.53 -0.16
CA LEU A 349 -0.52 -12.78 0.14
C LEU A 349 -1.80 -13.57 -0.22
N ASN A 350 -1.83 -14.86 0.11
CA ASN A 350 -2.98 -15.74 -0.16
C ASN A 350 -4.11 -15.54 0.85
N TYR A 351 -4.53 -14.30 1.04
CA TYR A 351 -5.65 -13.92 1.91
C TYR A 351 -6.65 -13.08 1.14
N PRO A 352 -7.96 -13.30 1.30
CA PRO A 352 -9.00 -12.54 0.61
C PRO A 352 -9.10 -11.08 1.10
N PHE A 353 -8.77 -10.83 2.37
CA PHE A 353 -8.78 -9.50 2.95
C PHE A 353 -7.45 -9.21 3.67
N ILE A 354 -6.75 -8.20 3.22
CA ILE A 354 -5.41 -7.86 3.71
C ILE A 354 -5.40 -6.44 4.24
N LEU A 355 -5.00 -6.30 5.51
CA LEU A 355 -4.62 -5.02 6.12
C LEU A 355 -3.12 -4.86 6.04
N THR A 356 -2.65 -3.75 5.49
CA THR A 356 -1.21 -3.53 5.30
C THR A 356 -0.84 -2.06 5.41
N THR A 357 0.47 -1.77 5.36
CA THR A 357 0.96 -0.39 5.30
C THR A 357 1.29 0.04 3.87
N HIS A 358 1.30 1.35 3.63
CA HIS A 358 1.70 1.92 2.34
C HIS A 358 3.14 1.53 1.96
N VAL A 359 4.05 1.42 2.93
CA VAL A 359 5.44 0.99 2.69
C VAL A 359 5.46 -0.41 2.09
N ASN A 360 4.69 -1.33 2.65
CA ASN A 360 4.63 -2.71 2.16
C ASN A 360 3.95 -2.79 0.78
N LEU A 361 2.83 -2.08 0.58
CA LEU A 361 2.18 -2.02 -0.74
C LEU A 361 3.13 -1.47 -1.81
N PHE A 362 3.83 -0.37 -1.53
CA PHE A 362 4.75 0.23 -2.49
C PHE A 362 5.98 -0.63 -2.74
N GLN A 363 6.43 -1.40 -1.75
CA GLN A 363 7.47 -2.41 -1.97
C GLN A 363 6.99 -3.50 -2.95
N ILE A 364 5.76 -3.98 -2.82
CA ILE A 364 5.15 -4.92 -3.78
C ILE A 364 5.02 -4.26 -5.16
N MET A 365 4.62 -3.00 -5.24
CA MET A 365 4.40 -2.29 -6.51
C MET A 365 5.71 -1.93 -7.22
N PHE A 366 6.78 -1.60 -6.51
CA PHE A 366 7.98 -0.98 -7.05
C PHE A 366 9.30 -1.69 -6.71
N GLY A 367 9.33 -2.55 -5.71
CA GLY A 367 10.56 -3.26 -5.31
C GLY A 367 11.09 -4.14 -6.43
N CYS A 368 12.40 -4.07 -6.71
CA CYS A 368 13.05 -4.86 -7.76
C CYS A 368 13.59 -6.21 -7.26
N GLU A 369 13.59 -6.41 -5.95
CA GLU A 369 13.99 -7.66 -5.32
C GLU A 369 12.95 -8.75 -5.60
N ARG A 370 13.41 -9.98 -5.72
CA ARG A 370 12.57 -11.15 -6.02
C ARG A 370 11.44 -11.27 -4.99
N GLU A 371 11.79 -11.18 -3.71
CA GLU A 371 10.86 -11.30 -2.58
C GLU A 371 9.78 -10.21 -2.57
N ALA A 372 10.13 -9.00 -2.99
CA ALA A 372 9.20 -7.89 -3.09
C ALA A 372 8.23 -8.04 -4.27
N ALA A 373 8.73 -8.57 -5.39
CA ALA A 373 7.95 -8.67 -6.62
C ALA A 373 7.03 -9.90 -6.67
N ILE A 374 7.27 -10.92 -5.85
CA ILE A 374 6.64 -12.24 -5.93
C ILE A 374 5.11 -12.18 -5.77
N SER A 375 4.59 -11.31 -4.92
CA SER A 375 3.17 -11.17 -4.63
C SER A 375 2.44 -10.12 -5.48
N PHE A 376 3.13 -9.50 -6.44
CA PHE A 376 2.54 -8.43 -7.27
C PHE A 376 1.29 -8.88 -8.04
N TYR A 377 1.25 -10.14 -8.50
CA TYR A 377 0.10 -10.69 -9.23
C TYR A 377 -1.20 -10.69 -8.41
N GLN A 378 -1.11 -10.69 -7.08
CA GLN A 378 -2.25 -10.66 -6.17
C GLN A 378 -3.01 -9.33 -6.18
N LEU A 379 -2.41 -8.27 -6.75
CA LEU A 379 -3.10 -7.00 -6.95
C LEU A 379 -4.12 -7.08 -8.09
N ALA A 380 -3.99 -8.05 -9.01
CA ALA A 380 -4.96 -8.21 -10.09
C ALA A 380 -6.34 -8.62 -9.55
N GLY A 381 -7.38 -7.94 -10.04
CA GLY A 381 -8.76 -8.20 -9.60
C GLY A 381 -9.02 -7.85 -8.13
N SER A 382 -8.35 -6.82 -7.61
CA SER A 382 -8.51 -6.39 -6.21
C SER A 382 -9.15 -5.02 -6.06
N VAL A 383 -9.75 -4.79 -4.89
CA VAL A 383 -10.05 -3.45 -4.37
C VAL A 383 -8.91 -3.02 -3.47
N VAL A 384 -8.32 -1.87 -3.76
CA VAL A 384 -7.26 -1.28 -2.94
C VAL A 384 -7.77 0.02 -2.32
N VAL A 385 -7.91 0.05 -1.01
CA VAL A 385 -8.26 1.26 -0.25
C VAL A 385 -6.99 1.89 0.30
N LEU A 386 -6.71 3.12 -0.10
CA LEU A 386 -5.59 3.92 0.39
C LEU A 386 -6.11 4.96 1.37
N ASP A 387 -5.84 4.76 2.65
CA ASP A 387 -6.25 5.70 3.71
C ASP A 387 -5.19 6.75 3.98
N GLU A 388 -5.63 7.97 4.28
CA GLU A 388 -4.81 9.13 4.64
C GLU A 388 -3.63 9.36 3.67
N ILE A 389 -3.93 9.43 2.35
CA ILE A 389 -2.94 9.57 1.26
C ILE A 389 -2.01 10.78 1.45
N GLN A 390 -2.49 11.85 2.09
CA GLN A 390 -1.68 13.03 2.38
C GLN A 390 -0.51 12.74 3.35
N SER A 391 -0.54 11.63 4.08
CA SER A 391 0.58 11.22 4.95
C SER A 391 1.81 10.74 4.16
N TYR A 392 1.66 10.49 2.86
CA TYR A 392 2.75 10.02 2.01
C TYR A 392 3.59 11.21 1.54
N LYS A 393 4.88 10.96 1.21
CA LYS A 393 5.78 12.00 0.70
C LYS A 393 5.21 12.66 -0.55
N ASN A 394 4.95 13.95 -0.48
CA ASN A 394 4.28 14.68 -1.55
C ASN A 394 5.12 14.85 -2.83
N VAL A 395 6.43 14.77 -2.73
CA VAL A 395 7.33 14.75 -3.91
C VAL A 395 7.09 13.54 -4.82
N LEU A 396 6.47 12.44 -4.30
CA LEU A 396 6.18 11.21 -5.02
C LEU A 396 4.71 11.11 -5.47
N TRP A 397 3.85 12.07 -5.15
CA TRP A 397 2.42 11.96 -5.44
C TRP A 397 2.12 11.79 -6.93
N THR A 398 2.89 12.45 -7.80
CA THR A 398 2.69 12.32 -9.25
C THR A 398 2.97 10.89 -9.71
N GLU A 399 4.10 10.34 -9.31
CA GLU A 399 4.52 8.97 -9.66
C GLU A 399 3.52 7.96 -9.10
N ILE A 400 3.13 8.10 -7.84
CA ILE A 400 2.13 7.24 -7.20
C ILE A 400 0.84 7.22 -8.02
N MET A 401 0.29 8.39 -8.37
CA MET A 401 -0.95 8.46 -9.14
C MET A 401 -0.82 7.87 -10.54
N MET A 402 0.29 8.15 -11.24
CA MET A 402 0.54 7.58 -12.57
C MET A 402 0.54 6.05 -12.55
N PHE A 403 1.23 5.46 -11.57
CA PHE A 403 1.28 4.01 -11.42
C PHE A 403 -0.06 3.42 -10.97
N LEU A 404 -0.75 4.05 -10.03
CA LEU A 404 -2.07 3.61 -9.58
C LEU A 404 -3.08 3.59 -10.74
N GLN A 405 -3.12 4.63 -11.56
CA GLN A 405 -3.98 4.69 -12.74
C GLN A 405 -3.60 3.62 -13.78
N CYS A 406 -2.31 3.43 -14.04
CA CYS A 406 -1.84 2.40 -14.97
C CYS A 406 -2.21 0.99 -14.47
N TYR A 407 -1.92 0.70 -13.20
CA TYR A 407 -2.17 -0.62 -12.62
C TYR A 407 -3.66 -0.91 -12.47
N SER A 408 -4.48 0.09 -12.09
CA SER A 408 -5.93 -0.08 -11.98
C SER A 408 -6.55 -0.57 -13.30
N ARG A 409 -6.08 -0.03 -14.42
CA ARG A 409 -6.54 -0.44 -15.74
C ARG A 409 -6.00 -1.81 -16.17
N LEU A 410 -4.68 -2.02 -16.04
CA LEU A 410 -4.03 -3.23 -16.56
C LEU A 410 -4.29 -4.48 -15.72
N LEU A 411 -4.46 -4.31 -14.41
CA LEU A 411 -4.69 -5.40 -13.47
C LEU A 411 -6.15 -5.53 -13.04
N ASN A 412 -7.06 -4.78 -13.67
CA ASN A 412 -8.48 -4.72 -13.29
C ASN A 412 -8.68 -4.44 -11.79
N MET A 413 -7.93 -3.46 -11.25
CA MET A 413 -8.06 -3.06 -9.84
C MET A 413 -9.08 -1.93 -9.70
N LYS A 414 -9.76 -1.88 -8.56
CA LYS A 414 -10.54 -0.74 -8.11
C LYS A 414 -9.83 -0.06 -6.96
N ILE A 415 -9.62 1.24 -7.04
CA ILE A 415 -8.83 2.01 -6.07
C ILE A 415 -9.73 3.03 -5.42
N ILE A 416 -9.81 3.01 -4.09
CA ILE A 416 -10.50 4.04 -3.29
C ILE A 416 -9.43 4.78 -2.50
N ILE A 417 -9.25 6.07 -2.79
CA ILE A 417 -8.34 6.95 -2.07
C ILE A 417 -9.16 7.81 -1.12
N MET A 418 -8.86 7.73 0.16
CA MET A 418 -9.62 8.49 1.15
C MET A 418 -8.73 9.33 2.06
N SER A 419 -9.29 10.48 2.48
CA SER A 419 -8.65 11.39 3.41
C SER A 419 -9.67 12.36 4.03
N ALA A 420 -9.28 12.97 5.16
CA ALA A 420 -9.98 14.14 5.69
C ALA A 420 -9.64 15.42 4.92
N THR A 421 -8.47 15.45 4.30
CA THR A 421 -7.95 16.59 3.55
C THR A 421 -7.31 16.04 2.29
N LEU A 422 -8.13 15.84 1.25
CA LEU A 422 -7.71 15.14 0.04
C LEU A 422 -7.09 16.12 -0.97
N PRO A 423 -5.80 15.97 -1.32
CA PRO A 423 -5.25 16.69 -2.46
C PRO A 423 -5.86 16.17 -3.77
N LYS A 424 -6.14 17.07 -4.72
CA LYS A 424 -6.63 16.74 -6.06
C LYS A 424 -5.52 16.11 -6.91
N LEU A 425 -5.14 14.88 -6.56
CA LEU A 425 -3.98 14.19 -7.12
C LEU A 425 -4.12 13.86 -8.61
N ASP A 426 -5.34 13.68 -9.11
CA ASP A 426 -5.67 13.52 -10.52
C ASP A 426 -5.16 14.68 -11.38
N MET A 427 -5.11 15.88 -10.81
CA MET A 427 -4.54 17.05 -11.51
C MET A 427 -3.03 16.93 -11.79
N LEU A 428 -2.31 16.07 -11.11
CA LEU A 428 -0.86 15.90 -11.26
C LEU A 428 -0.48 15.08 -12.49
N THR A 429 -1.35 14.20 -12.95
CA THR A 429 -1.02 13.22 -13.99
C THR A 429 -1.31 13.70 -15.40
N GLY A 430 -2.07 14.79 -15.55
CA GLY A 430 -2.52 15.26 -16.87
C GLY A 430 -3.34 14.22 -17.65
N ASN A 431 -3.69 13.14 -17.01
CA ASN A 431 -4.37 12.01 -17.60
C ASN A 431 -5.88 12.15 -17.43
N HIS A 432 -6.61 11.83 -18.47
CA HIS A 432 -8.05 12.01 -18.55
C HIS A 432 -8.81 10.75 -18.09
N GLU A 433 -8.22 9.90 -17.24
CA GLU A 433 -8.96 8.79 -16.65
C GLU A 433 -10.04 9.33 -15.70
N LYS A 434 -11.24 8.78 -15.83
CA LYS A 434 -12.38 9.15 -15.01
C LYS A 434 -12.11 8.81 -13.54
N VAL A 435 -11.86 9.83 -12.74
CA VAL A 435 -11.84 9.73 -11.27
C VAL A 435 -13.20 10.16 -10.75
N VAL A 436 -13.76 9.40 -9.84
CA VAL A 436 -15.08 9.66 -9.25
C VAL A 436 -14.94 10.13 -7.82
N ASN A 437 -15.55 11.27 -7.49
CA ASN A 437 -15.66 11.73 -6.11
C ASN A 437 -16.90 11.08 -5.48
N LEU A 438 -16.69 10.18 -4.52
CA LEU A 438 -17.78 9.46 -3.83
C LEU A 438 -18.69 10.40 -3.01
N ILE A 439 -18.14 11.51 -2.55
CA ILE A 439 -18.88 12.63 -1.99
C ILE A 439 -18.79 13.77 -3.00
N GLU A 440 -19.90 14.12 -3.62
CA GLU A 440 -19.94 15.09 -4.74
C GLU A 440 -19.51 16.48 -4.29
N ASN A 441 -20.00 16.90 -3.13
CA ASN A 441 -19.67 18.21 -2.56
C ASN A 441 -19.24 18.05 -1.09
N PRO A 442 -17.96 17.71 -0.83
CA PRO A 442 -17.48 17.56 0.55
C PRO A 442 -17.50 18.85 1.35
N GLU A 443 -17.40 20.03 0.69
CA GLU A 443 -17.40 21.33 1.35
C GLU A 443 -18.68 21.55 2.17
N LYS A 444 -19.85 21.11 1.70
CA LYS A 444 -21.13 21.24 2.46
C LYS A 444 -21.04 20.57 3.84
N TYR A 445 -20.30 19.45 3.95
CA TYR A 445 -20.11 18.75 5.21
C TYR A 445 -19.05 19.43 6.09
N PHE A 446 -17.97 19.92 5.50
CA PHE A 446 -16.96 20.69 6.22
C PHE A 446 -17.52 21.99 6.81
N GLN A 447 -18.46 22.66 6.11
CA GLN A 447 -19.09 23.89 6.57
C GLN A 447 -20.21 23.67 7.58
N ASP A 448 -20.71 22.44 7.76
CA ASP A 448 -21.73 22.16 8.77
C ASP A 448 -21.21 22.45 10.19
N ALA A 449 -22.02 23.06 11.03
CA ALA A 449 -21.61 23.48 12.36
C ALA A 449 -21.13 22.34 13.27
N ARG A 450 -21.60 21.11 13.03
CA ARG A 450 -21.20 19.89 13.75
C ARG A 450 -19.75 19.50 13.48
N PHE A 451 -19.16 19.95 12.37
CA PHE A 451 -17.74 19.77 12.04
C PHE A 451 -16.96 21.08 12.18
N LYS A 452 -17.44 22.21 11.61
CA LYS A 452 -16.71 23.48 11.58
C LYS A 452 -16.57 24.15 12.95
N LYS A 453 -17.65 24.15 13.74
CA LYS A 453 -17.69 24.85 15.03
C LYS A 453 -17.47 23.95 16.24
N ARG A 454 -17.00 22.74 16.01
CA ARG A 454 -16.75 21.75 17.06
C ARG A 454 -15.65 22.17 18.03
N VAL A 455 -14.63 22.88 17.52
CA VAL A 455 -13.45 23.29 18.25
C VAL A 455 -13.15 24.75 17.96
N ALA A 456 -12.85 25.53 19.01
CA ALA A 456 -12.32 26.87 18.89
C ALA A 456 -10.81 26.81 18.66
N LEU A 457 -10.28 27.68 17.81
CA LEU A 457 -8.83 27.75 17.51
C LEU A 457 -8.26 28.99 18.18
N SER A 458 -7.23 28.84 18.99
CA SER A 458 -6.49 29.92 19.64
C SER A 458 -5.04 29.96 19.14
N TYR A 459 -4.58 31.17 18.82
CA TYR A 459 -3.24 31.44 18.35
C TYR A 459 -2.46 32.31 19.33
N GLU A 460 -2.92 32.44 20.60
CA GLU A 460 -2.31 33.31 21.61
C GLU A 460 -0.90 32.89 22.03
N LEU A 461 -0.55 31.60 21.83
CA LEU A 461 0.81 31.08 22.07
C LEU A 461 1.67 31.05 20.79
N LEU A 462 1.16 31.58 19.67
CA LEU A 462 1.86 31.60 18.38
C LEU A 462 2.35 33.00 18.07
N TYR A 463 3.65 33.23 18.29
CA TYR A 463 4.26 34.53 18.11
C TYR A 463 4.84 34.73 16.71
N PRO A 464 4.72 35.95 16.11
CA PRO A 464 5.23 36.21 14.76
C PRO A 464 6.73 36.03 14.61
N ASP A 465 7.49 36.47 15.63
CA ASP A 465 8.94 36.67 15.54
C ASP A 465 9.77 35.86 16.55
N LYS A 466 9.13 35.04 17.37
CA LYS A 466 9.84 34.18 18.34
C LYS A 466 9.16 32.83 18.49
N LYS A 467 9.92 31.81 18.90
CA LYS A 467 9.41 30.53 19.33
C LYS A 467 8.71 30.64 20.69
N THR A 468 7.79 29.74 20.97
CA THR A 468 7.12 29.62 22.26
C THR A 468 8.10 29.05 23.28
N GLU A 469 8.27 29.74 24.42
CA GLU A 469 9.11 29.28 25.52
C GLU A 469 8.40 28.14 26.28
N ILE A 470 9.16 27.12 26.67
CA ILE A 470 8.57 25.91 27.31
C ILE A 470 7.97 26.26 28.70
N GLU A 471 8.50 27.20 29.40
CA GLU A 471 8.03 27.70 30.70
C GLU A 471 6.68 28.42 30.54
N GLU A 472 6.53 29.20 29.47
CA GLU A 472 5.27 29.89 29.15
C GLU A 472 4.19 28.88 28.81
N LEU A 473 4.49 27.88 27.95
CA LEU A 473 3.60 26.80 27.62
C LEU A 473 3.16 26.02 28.86
N TYR A 474 4.12 25.72 29.74
CA TYR A 474 3.90 25.01 31.01
C TYR A 474 2.92 25.78 31.92
N ALA A 475 3.14 27.05 32.14
CA ALA A 475 2.27 27.89 32.96
C ALA A 475 0.86 27.96 32.39
N HIS A 476 0.72 28.07 31.05
CA HIS A 476 -0.56 28.12 30.37
C HIS A 476 -1.32 26.80 30.51
N VAL A 477 -0.66 25.64 30.29
CA VAL A 477 -1.25 24.31 30.44
C VAL A 477 -1.75 24.08 31.86
N LEU A 478 -0.97 24.41 32.87
CA LEU A 478 -1.37 24.30 34.28
C LEU A 478 -2.56 25.18 34.64
N GLY A 479 -2.67 26.36 34.02
CA GLY A 479 -3.84 27.23 34.17
C GLY A 479 -5.13 26.66 33.60
N GLN A 480 -5.04 25.83 32.55
CA GLN A 480 -6.17 25.16 31.91
C GLN A 480 -6.49 23.79 32.52
N ALA A 481 -5.58 23.19 33.29
CA ALA A 481 -5.72 21.87 33.90
C ALA A 481 -6.69 21.90 35.09
N GLN A 482 -7.99 21.92 34.80
CA GLN A 482 -9.08 21.89 35.77
C GLN A 482 -9.60 20.47 35.96
N LYS A 483 -10.25 20.21 37.10
CA LYS A 483 -10.88 18.92 37.42
C LYS A 483 -11.78 18.42 36.30
N GLY A 484 -11.68 17.14 35.97
CA GLY A 484 -12.44 16.47 34.92
C GLY A 484 -12.09 16.86 33.50
N LYS A 485 -11.07 17.73 33.27
CA LYS A 485 -10.62 18.11 31.93
C LYS A 485 -9.61 17.11 31.39
N LYS A 486 -9.75 16.76 30.11
CA LYS A 486 -8.80 15.94 29.36
C LYS A 486 -8.04 16.84 28.37
N ILE A 487 -6.72 16.93 28.53
CA ILE A 487 -5.82 17.77 27.74
C ILE A 487 -4.93 16.90 26.90
N LEU A 488 -4.85 17.17 25.59
CA LEU A 488 -3.92 16.55 24.66
C LEU A 488 -2.84 17.55 24.28
N MET A 489 -1.59 17.15 24.38
CA MET A 489 -0.44 17.94 23.91
C MET A 489 0.30 17.17 22.85
N GLU A 490 0.63 17.81 21.74
CA GLU A 490 1.43 17.21 20.68
C GLU A 490 2.65 18.06 20.35
N PHE A 491 3.81 17.43 20.48
CA PHE A 491 5.11 17.97 20.10
C PHE A 491 5.62 17.33 18.82
N ILE A 492 6.40 18.07 18.03
CA ILE A 492 7.03 17.53 16.82
C ILE A 492 8.15 16.55 17.18
N THR A 493 8.95 16.87 18.23
CA THR A 493 10.08 16.02 18.63
C THR A 493 9.79 15.25 19.91
N LYS A 494 10.33 14.03 19.98
CA LYS A 494 10.27 13.19 21.19
C LYS A 494 10.95 13.87 22.37
N THR A 495 12.08 14.53 22.12
CA THR A 495 12.85 15.22 23.16
C THR A 495 12.03 16.31 23.85
N SER A 496 11.28 17.11 23.09
CA SER A 496 10.42 18.16 23.65
C SER A 496 9.24 17.56 24.42
N ALA A 497 8.64 16.49 23.90
CA ALA A 497 7.57 15.77 24.59
C ALA A 497 8.03 15.20 25.94
N GLU A 498 9.17 14.51 25.97
CA GLU A 498 9.75 13.95 27.20
C GLU A 498 10.15 15.04 28.21
N LYS A 499 10.80 16.12 27.76
CA LYS A 499 11.16 17.25 28.62
C LYS A 499 9.89 17.83 29.27
N PHE A 500 8.86 18.08 28.49
CA PHE A 500 7.62 18.64 29.02
C PHE A 500 6.90 17.69 29.97
N TYR A 501 6.88 16.39 29.66
CA TYR A 501 6.34 15.35 30.54
C TYR A 501 7.07 15.34 31.90
N HIS A 502 8.40 15.40 31.92
CA HIS A 502 9.17 15.47 33.16
C HIS A 502 8.86 16.73 33.98
N MET A 503 8.77 17.91 33.35
CA MET A 503 8.38 19.13 34.01
C MET A 503 7.01 19.03 34.70
N LEU A 504 6.04 18.40 34.04
CA LEU A 504 4.70 18.17 34.62
C LEU A 504 4.76 17.20 35.81
N THR A 505 5.50 16.11 35.71
CA THR A 505 5.61 15.08 36.78
C THR A 505 6.37 15.61 38.00
N GLU A 506 7.40 16.40 37.80
CA GLU A 506 8.16 17.05 38.85
C GLU A 506 7.37 18.15 39.60
N SER A 507 6.26 18.62 39.05
CA SER A 507 5.37 19.58 39.71
C SER A 507 4.77 19.07 41.01
N GLY A 508 4.69 17.74 41.19
CA GLY A 508 4.13 17.11 42.38
C GLY A 508 2.62 17.34 42.61
N ARG A 509 1.89 17.80 41.60
CA ARG A 509 0.44 18.07 41.68
C ARG A 509 -0.37 16.79 41.69
N GLU A 510 -0.98 16.50 42.82
CA GLU A 510 -1.81 15.28 43.03
C GLU A 510 -3.14 15.31 42.24
N ASP A 511 -3.60 16.49 41.85
CA ASP A 511 -4.82 16.72 41.06
C ASP A 511 -4.63 16.48 39.55
N LEU A 512 -3.40 16.11 39.12
CA LEU A 512 -3.10 15.80 37.74
C LEU A 512 -2.79 14.30 37.56
N GLN A 513 -3.30 13.72 36.49
CA GLN A 513 -2.86 12.42 35.99
C GLN A 513 -2.18 12.63 34.64
N ILE A 514 -0.89 12.31 34.56
CA ILE A 514 -0.05 12.67 33.43
C ILE A 514 0.40 11.40 32.70
N PHE A 515 0.26 11.36 31.40
CA PHE A 515 0.66 10.27 30.53
C PHE A 515 1.60 10.79 29.44
N CYS A 516 2.51 9.93 28.97
CA CYS A 516 3.35 10.21 27.81
C CYS A 516 3.18 9.09 26.78
N MET A 517 3.05 9.47 25.48
CA MET A 517 2.92 8.52 24.37
C MET A 517 3.71 9.00 23.16
N THR A 518 4.68 8.20 22.74
CA THR A 518 5.59 8.51 21.63
C THR A 518 5.62 7.44 20.55
N GLY A 519 6.37 7.66 19.48
CA GLY A 519 6.58 6.69 18.43
C GLY A 519 7.26 5.40 18.87
N ASP A 520 8.00 5.43 19.96
CA ASP A 520 8.76 4.27 20.48
C ASP A 520 7.91 3.33 21.33
N ASP A 521 6.73 3.76 21.77
CA ASP A 521 5.84 2.94 22.56
C ASP A 521 5.28 1.79 21.72
N ASN A 522 5.34 0.56 22.25
CA ASN A 522 4.74 -0.59 21.61
C ASN A 522 3.21 -0.59 21.78
N GLN A 523 2.55 -1.50 21.08
CA GLN A 523 1.09 -1.62 21.10
C GLN A 523 0.51 -1.88 22.51
N ILE A 524 1.19 -2.69 23.31
CA ILE A 524 0.73 -3.06 24.65
C ILE A 524 0.74 -1.83 25.56
N ASP A 525 1.83 -1.05 25.50
CA ASP A 525 1.95 0.17 26.30
C ASP A 525 0.93 1.22 25.90
N ARG A 526 0.71 1.44 24.61
CA ARG A 526 -0.32 2.37 24.11
C ARG A 526 -1.73 1.95 24.58
N LYS A 527 -2.09 0.65 24.44
CA LYS A 527 -3.38 0.14 24.92
C LYS A 527 -3.51 0.26 26.45
N ARG A 528 -2.42 0.10 27.20
CA ARG A 528 -2.38 0.32 28.65
C ARG A 528 -2.65 1.78 28.99
N ILE A 529 -1.92 2.72 28.40
CA ILE A 529 -2.09 4.15 28.63
C ILE A 529 -3.56 4.57 28.36
N LEU A 530 -4.14 4.16 27.24
CA LEU A 530 -5.52 4.50 26.89
C LEU A 530 -6.52 3.96 27.92
N ARG A 531 -6.38 2.73 28.40
CA ARG A 531 -7.23 2.15 29.44
C ARG A 531 -7.09 2.89 30.77
N GLU A 532 -5.87 3.21 31.16
CA GLU A 532 -5.60 3.96 32.40
C GLU A 532 -6.22 5.36 32.31
N MET A 533 -6.12 6.07 31.18
CA MET A 533 -6.75 7.35 30.96
C MET A 533 -8.28 7.32 31.11
N ASP A 534 -8.92 6.23 30.70
CA ASP A 534 -10.38 6.09 30.81
C ASP A 534 -10.86 5.76 32.24
N THR A 535 -9.96 5.33 33.12
CA THR A 535 -10.24 4.97 34.52
C THR A 535 -9.84 6.06 35.52
N VAL A 536 -9.33 7.22 35.05
CA VAL A 536 -8.95 8.33 35.93
C VAL A 536 -10.20 8.95 36.57
N ASP A 537 -10.13 9.24 37.86
CA ASP A 537 -11.20 9.85 38.63
C ASP A 537 -11.57 11.25 38.05
N GLU A 538 -12.86 11.57 38.04
CA GLU A 538 -13.37 12.83 37.50
C GLU A 538 -12.90 14.08 38.29
N ASP A 539 -12.33 13.89 39.49
CA ASP A 539 -11.79 14.99 40.30
C ASP A 539 -10.34 15.36 39.91
N LYS A 540 -9.70 14.61 39.00
CA LYS A 540 -8.39 14.90 38.43
C LYS A 540 -8.49 15.45 37.02
N ALA A 541 -7.47 16.25 36.62
CA ALA A 541 -7.25 16.57 35.20
C ALA A 541 -6.34 15.51 34.58
N VAL A 542 -6.64 15.11 33.35
CA VAL A 542 -5.82 14.20 32.56
C VAL A 542 -5.03 14.97 31.54
N ILE A 543 -3.71 14.76 31.50
CA ILE A 543 -2.83 15.36 30.49
C ILE A 543 -2.11 14.22 29.76
N LEU A 544 -2.32 14.12 28.44
CA LEU A 544 -1.57 13.24 27.56
C LEU A 544 -0.56 14.07 26.77
N VAL A 545 0.70 13.91 27.05
CA VAL A 545 1.82 14.44 26.27
C VAL A 545 2.20 13.44 25.21
N ALA A 546 2.25 13.87 23.94
CA ALA A 546 2.46 12.93 22.83
C ALA A 546 3.29 13.54 21.70
N THR A 547 3.72 12.69 20.78
CA THR A 547 4.18 13.07 19.45
C THR A 547 3.07 12.78 18.42
N GLN A 548 3.37 12.81 17.11
CA GLN A 548 2.40 12.62 16.02
C GLN A 548 1.64 11.29 16.05
N VAL A 549 1.98 10.37 16.95
CA VAL A 549 1.27 9.08 17.11
C VAL A 549 -0.21 9.24 17.42
N VAL A 550 -0.63 10.40 17.94
CA VAL A 550 -2.02 10.69 18.29
C VAL A 550 -2.83 11.23 17.12
N GLU A 551 -2.19 11.68 16.04
CA GLU A 551 -2.88 12.20 14.85
C GLU A 551 -3.68 11.09 14.14
N ALA A 552 -3.16 9.86 14.14
CA ALA A 552 -3.79 8.74 13.45
C ALA A 552 -3.69 7.43 14.25
N GLY A 553 -4.71 6.59 14.17
CA GLY A 553 -4.69 5.26 14.78
C GLY A 553 -4.99 5.20 16.28
N ILE A 554 -5.43 6.31 16.90
CA ILE A 554 -5.80 6.37 18.32
C ILE A 554 -7.20 6.97 18.45
N ASP A 555 -8.08 6.27 19.18
CA ASP A 555 -9.46 6.70 19.41
C ASP A 555 -9.57 7.41 20.78
N ILE A 556 -9.33 8.72 20.77
CA ILE A 556 -9.44 9.60 21.95
C ILE A 556 -10.39 10.76 21.68
N ASP A 557 -11.00 11.24 22.75
CA ASP A 557 -11.90 12.39 22.74
C ASP A 557 -11.52 13.34 23.90
N MET A 558 -10.77 14.39 23.57
CA MET A 558 -10.18 15.33 24.53
C MET A 558 -10.94 16.65 24.56
N ASP A 559 -10.78 17.43 25.64
CA ASP A 559 -11.44 18.74 25.80
C ASP A 559 -10.59 19.88 25.25
N ILE A 560 -9.29 19.84 25.52
CA ILE A 560 -8.34 20.90 25.21
C ILE A 560 -7.15 20.26 24.44
N GLY A 561 -6.72 20.93 23.39
CA GLY A 561 -5.55 20.53 22.61
C GLY A 561 -4.45 21.60 22.67
N TYR A 562 -3.21 21.17 22.68
CA TYR A 562 -2.02 22.00 22.45
C TYR A 562 -1.23 21.35 21.33
N LYS A 563 -1.01 22.09 20.25
CA LYS A 563 -0.36 21.56 19.03
C LYS A 563 0.82 22.42 18.65
N ASP A 564 2.01 21.81 18.63
CA ASP A 564 3.19 22.38 17.98
C ASP A 564 2.98 22.39 16.48
N ILE A 565 3.08 23.57 15.85
CA ILE A 565 2.66 23.76 14.46
C ILE A 565 3.56 23.01 13.48
N SER A 566 2.95 22.40 12.47
CA SER A 566 3.65 21.65 11.42
C SER A 566 3.01 21.86 10.04
N LYS A 567 2.09 20.98 9.65
CA LYS A 567 1.39 21.01 8.36
C LYS A 567 -0.11 21.18 8.59
N LEU A 568 -0.81 21.93 7.73
CA LEU A 568 -2.25 22.20 7.91
C LEU A 568 -3.10 20.91 7.99
N ASP A 569 -2.75 19.88 7.25
CA ASP A 569 -3.42 18.58 7.30
C ASP A 569 -3.17 17.85 8.63
N SER A 570 -1.98 17.99 9.22
CA SER A 570 -1.63 17.51 10.56
C SER A 570 -2.44 18.24 11.64
N GLU A 571 -2.54 19.58 11.53
CA GLU A 571 -3.37 20.39 12.42
C GLU A 571 -4.84 19.94 12.40
N GLU A 572 -5.39 19.67 11.22
CA GLU A 572 -6.77 19.18 11.08
C GLU A 572 -6.97 17.79 11.70
N GLN A 573 -6.01 16.89 11.54
CA GLN A 573 -6.06 15.57 12.18
C GLN A 573 -6.05 15.67 13.70
N PHE A 574 -5.19 16.55 14.24
CA PHE A 574 -5.14 16.84 15.67
C PHE A 574 -6.44 17.45 16.20
N ILE A 575 -6.97 18.48 15.53
CA ILE A 575 -8.28 19.09 15.86
C ILE A 575 -9.35 18.00 15.91
N GLY A 576 -9.26 17.00 15.06
CA GLY A 576 -10.15 15.84 15.02
C GLY A 576 -10.18 14.99 16.29
N ARG A 577 -9.22 15.15 17.21
CA ARG A 577 -9.15 14.48 18.51
C ARG A 577 -9.83 15.26 19.64
N ILE A 578 -10.14 16.53 19.38
CA ILE A 578 -10.75 17.42 20.38
C ILE A 578 -12.26 17.49 20.12
N ASN A 579 -13.05 17.25 21.18
CA ASN A 579 -14.52 17.21 21.13
C ASN A 579 -15.05 16.38 19.93
N ARG A 580 -14.47 15.21 19.74
CA ARG A 580 -14.69 14.36 18.57
C ARG A 580 -16.15 13.99 18.33
N ASN A 581 -16.92 13.85 19.41
CA ASN A 581 -18.33 13.48 19.37
C ASN A 581 -19.30 14.67 19.45
N PHE A 582 -18.81 15.89 19.37
CA PHE A 582 -19.62 17.11 19.43
C PHE A 582 -20.52 17.21 20.69
N LYS A 583 -20.02 16.73 21.84
CA LYS A 583 -20.77 16.70 23.10
C LYS A 583 -20.54 17.92 24.00
N ARG A 584 -19.48 18.71 23.75
CA ARG A 584 -19.00 19.80 24.59
C ARG A 584 -18.36 20.90 23.73
N LYS A 585 -17.73 21.90 24.35
CA LYS A 585 -16.91 22.88 23.62
C LYS A 585 -15.46 22.49 23.74
N GLY A 586 -14.78 22.29 22.59
CA GLY A 586 -13.34 22.05 22.52
C GLY A 586 -12.57 23.33 22.20
N VAL A 587 -11.30 23.39 22.59
CA VAL A 587 -10.37 24.44 22.21
C VAL A 587 -9.01 23.84 21.86
N VAL A 588 -8.35 24.38 20.82
CA VAL A 588 -6.98 24.04 20.45
C VAL A 588 -6.14 25.31 20.48
N TYR A 589 -5.05 25.25 21.23
CA TYR A 589 -3.99 26.24 21.30
C TYR A 589 -2.83 25.81 20.43
N PHE A 590 -2.46 26.64 19.45
CA PHE A 590 -1.29 26.41 18.61
C PHE A 590 -0.08 27.14 19.17
N PHE A 591 1.07 26.48 19.18
CA PHE A 591 2.36 27.04 19.58
C PHE A 591 3.45 26.67 18.59
N ASP A 592 4.59 27.35 18.61
CA ASP A 592 5.72 27.11 17.70
C ASP A 592 6.98 26.92 18.53
N MET A 593 7.39 25.68 18.77
CA MET A 593 8.54 25.34 19.61
C MET A 593 9.63 24.62 18.83
N ASP A 594 9.30 23.50 18.24
CA ASP A 594 10.25 22.63 17.54
C ASP A 594 10.53 23.11 16.10
N ASN A 595 11.49 22.45 15.44
CA ASN A 595 11.77 22.69 14.03
C ASN A 595 11.28 21.50 13.21
N GLU A 596 10.23 21.72 12.44
CA GLU A 596 9.58 20.71 11.60
C GLU A 596 10.46 20.24 10.44
N SER A 597 11.37 21.06 9.92
CA SER A 597 12.20 20.75 8.75
C SER A 597 13.16 19.56 8.98
N GLY A 598 13.52 19.31 10.24
CA GLY A 598 14.36 18.18 10.62
C GLY A 598 13.68 16.82 10.44
N ILE A 599 12.36 16.76 10.65
CA ILE A 599 11.54 15.54 10.59
C ILE A 599 10.90 15.36 9.21
N TYR A 600 10.33 16.43 8.65
CA TYR A 600 9.61 16.41 7.37
C TYR A 600 10.50 16.81 6.19
N LYS A 601 11.65 16.15 6.02
CA LYS A 601 12.57 16.41 4.91
C LYS A 601 11.87 16.25 3.56
N GLU A 602 12.11 17.21 2.65
CA GLU A 602 11.57 17.21 1.27
C GLU A 602 10.03 17.28 1.19
N ASP A 603 9.35 17.78 2.22
CA ASP A 603 7.91 18.00 2.21
C ASP A 603 7.61 19.49 1.95
N TYR A 604 6.95 19.81 0.85
CA TYR A 604 6.62 21.19 0.48
C TYR A 604 5.68 21.88 1.48
N ARG A 605 4.91 21.13 2.26
CA ARG A 605 3.92 21.66 3.21
C ARG A 605 4.53 22.30 4.44
N VAL A 606 5.81 21.99 4.76
CA VAL A 606 6.52 22.59 5.90
C VAL A 606 7.26 23.87 5.54
N ASP A 607 7.20 24.33 4.30
CA ASP A 607 7.65 25.68 3.96
C ASP A 607 6.86 26.70 4.79
N THR A 608 7.55 27.66 5.36
CA THR A 608 6.99 28.67 6.27
C THR A 608 5.78 29.42 5.68
N VAL A 609 5.71 29.53 4.36
CA VAL A 609 4.58 30.15 3.64
C VAL A 609 3.29 29.33 3.70
N TYR A 610 3.38 28.03 3.99
CA TYR A 610 2.26 27.09 4.02
C TYR A 610 1.90 26.60 5.44
N THR A 611 2.47 27.21 6.47
CA THR A 611 2.21 26.87 7.88
C THR A 611 1.41 27.97 8.59
N LEU A 612 0.91 27.69 9.79
CA LEU A 612 0.14 28.63 10.63
C LEU A 612 0.90 29.90 11.05
N ARG A 613 2.19 30.05 10.66
CA ARG A 613 2.92 31.32 10.77
C ARG A 613 2.32 32.41 9.87
N LYS A 614 1.49 32.04 8.86
CA LYS A 614 0.82 32.96 7.95
C LYS A 614 -0.66 33.04 8.25
N ASP A 615 -1.20 34.26 8.28
CA ASP A 615 -2.62 34.48 8.58
C ASP A 615 -3.55 33.88 7.52
N GLU A 616 -3.12 33.81 6.25
CA GLU A 616 -3.87 33.10 5.22
C GLU A 616 -4.06 31.62 5.55
N MET A 617 -3.03 30.96 6.09
CA MET A 617 -3.11 29.56 6.48
C MET A 617 -4.01 29.36 7.70
N LYS A 618 -3.97 30.30 8.67
CA LYS A 618 -4.91 30.31 9.80
C LYS A 618 -6.36 30.40 9.30
N GLN A 619 -6.61 31.28 8.32
CA GLN A 619 -7.93 31.41 7.71
C GLN A 619 -8.37 30.15 6.97
N LEU A 620 -7.48 29.52 6.17
CA LEU A 620 -7.78 28.28 5.46
C LEU A 620 -8.12 27.14 6.42
N LEU A 621 -7.41 27.02 7.54
CA LEU A 621 -7.70 26.03 8.58
C LEU A 621 -9.05 26.30 9.25
N ALA A 622 -9.33 27.54 9.62
CA ALA A 622 -10.59 27.96 10.25
C ALA A 622 -11.80 27.74 9.31
N ASP A 623 -11.63 28.01 8.03
CA ASP A 623 -12.66 27.83 7.00
C ASP A 623 -12.74 26.39 6.47
N LYS A 624 -11.83 25.51 6.90
CA LYS A 624 -11.73 24.12 6.40
C LYS A 624 -11.56 24.07 4.86
N ASN A 625 -10.87 25.06 4.28
CA ASN A 625 -10.68 25.15 2.83
C ASN A 625 -9.36 24.48 2.40
N PHE A 626 -9.31 23.15 2.54
CA PHE A 626 -8.13 22.37 2.16
C PHE A 626 -7.94 22.29 0.64
N GLY A 627 -8.99 22.43 -0.14
CA GLY A 627 -8.89 22.50 -1.60
C GLY A 627 -7.94 23.62 -2.06
N LYS A 628 -8.14 24.85 -1.53
CA LYS A 628 -7.26 26.00 -1.83
C LYS A 628 -5.84 25.79 -1.31
N TYR A 629 -5.69 25.20 -0.11
CA TYR A 629 -4.39 24.85 0.44
C TYR A 629 -3.60 23.92 -0.49
N TYR A 630 -4.22 22.82 -0.93
CA TYR A 630 -3.56 21.88 -1.81
C TYR A 630 -3.32 22.41 -3.22
N ASP A 631 -4.14 23.32 -3.72
CA ASP A 631 -3.85 24.01 -4.98
C ASP A 631 -2.49 24.76 -4.95
N TYR A 632 -2.12 25.35 -3.82
CA TYR A 632 -0.80 25.95 -3.64
C TYR A 632 0.32 24.90 -3.63
N ILE A 633 0.14 23.82 -2.87
CA ILE A 633 1.12 22.73 -2.78
C ILE A 633 1.33 22.04 -4.14
N LEU A 634 0.26 21.73 -4.85
CA LEU A 634 0.31 21.09 -6.17
C LEU A 634 0.99 21.97 -7.23
N LYS A 635 0.78 23.29 -7.18
CA LYS A 635 1.50 24.24 -8.04
C LYS A 635 3.00 24.24 -7.74
N GLY A 636 3.39 24.18 -6.45
CA GLY A 636 4.78 24.07 -6.03
C GLY A 636 5.45 22.79 -6.56
N ILE A 637 4.79 21.65 -6.43
CA ILE A 637 5.27 20.35 -6.91
C ILE A 637 5.46 20.37 -8.43
N ARG A 638 4.50 20.90 -9.19
CA ARG A 638 4.59 21.01 -10.65
C ARG A 638 5.77 21.87 -11.09
N LYS A 639 5.96 23.03 -10.44
CA LYS A 639 7.07 23.93 -10.75
C LYS A 639 8.42 23.22 -10.55
N TYR A 640 8.61 22.59 -9.41
CA TYR A 640 9.84 21.84 -9.11
C TYR A 640 10.13 20.73 -10.12
N ARG A 641 9.10 20.05 -10.61
CA ARG A 641 9.24 18.99 -11.61
C ARG A 641 9.62 19.52 -12.99
N ASN A 642 9.10 20.69 -13.39
CA ASN A 642 9.44 21.32 -14.65
C ASN A 642 10.85 21.92 -14.67
N ASP A 643 11.39 22.23 -13.49
CA ASP A 643 12.73 22.79 -13.31
C ASP A 643 13.83 21.71 -13.23
N ARG A 644 13.46 20.44 -13.16
CA ARG A 644 14.35 19.25 -13.25
C ARG A 644 14.24 18.57 -14.60
#